data_ed574a27bbda6261fd1fb24361d341e2
#
_entry.id   ed574a27bbda6261fd1fb24361d341e2
#
_cell.length_a   1.000
_cell.length_b   1.000
_cell.length_c   1.000
_cell.angle_alpha   90.00
_cell.angle_beta   90.00
_cell.angle_gamma   90.00
#
_symmetry.space_group_name_H-M   'P 1'
#
loop_
_entity.id
_entity.type
_entity.pdbx_description
1 polymer ?
#
loop_
_entity_poly.entity_id
_entity_poly.type
_entity_poly.pdbx_seq_one_letter_code
_entity_poly.pdbx_strand_id
1 'polypeptide(L)'
;VQADASGQVRCCRKVILPLAFVILSSLAIAHSSRAEAVPSSTPHSLKGHWSFQPVRRPTVPDVSRLTPHALRNPIDAFVASELAKQGLSAVPEADRQTLIRRLSFDLIGLPPEPEEVEQFIADLKSDAYETLVERFLASPHYGERWARHWLDVAGFAESSMFIGDAVRPGFWRYRDYVIRAFNADKPYNQFVTEQLAGDELFDWRSAHTFTPEQIDTLAATGFLRCPPDATDNQLITQFEKVYATQQAAMEVSMKALMGLTMNCVRCHSHKYDPISQDEYYKLIAIFQPAYDPENWLAGIWSAGNPGPIRAIPVLDRPGREEYERRTRNWQAERHNLNEQINGGLLRSWRDRHMKARAEEIRDDAARAKLMSLLSKASAERTPDDEKFIDSQVEALGATQTALEKAYPGFAGALAAARTRIEAIRKENANLPPLIWATFDVSTNPSPARLLHRGDYEQPAHSVEPGVLRALGPSGDPFHVAKVPHSRTSGGRLALARWLTNREHPLTARVMVNRLWQYHFGMGLVATPDDFGERGARPTHPELLDWLAAEFMDNGWSIKHIHRLILNSATWRQTSFIAATVRREADANLASDDTTAAHASTGAAAAGFPSRRLEAEAIRDALLEVAGLLDRQLFGESLPTQRLPDGRTDISTNSTTRLRRSIYISTRRTTVPTLLTAFDAPSMDTNWPKRNDSVIPQQALALMNSSFALECSEHFARRVLREGGPIFEKRLGRAFALAYARQPEPDEVALFKKFGESHGNAAISSGGDKPLTLESWTAICHALLSSNEFLYVD
;
A
#
# COMPACT_ATOMS: atom_id res chain seq x y z
N VAL A 1 -32.15 -24.59 5.12
CA VAL A 1 -31.84 -26.01 4.92
C VAL A 1 -32.88 -26.80 5.68
N GLN A 2 -33.87 -27.40 4.94
CA GLN A 2 -34.73 -28.41 5.51
C GLN A 2 -34.37 -29.75 4.91
N ALA A 3 -34.01 -30.71 5.72
CA ALA A 3 -33.78 -32.10 5.33
C ALA A 3 -35.09 -32.90 5.42
N ASP A 4 -35.36 -33.72 4.41
CA ASP A 4 -36.44 -34.66 4.46
C ASP A 4 -36.03 -36.00 5.08
N ALA A 5 -36.96 -36.86 5.34
CA ALA A 5 -36.78 -38.07 6.16
C ALA A 5 -35.97 -39.19 5.47
N SER A 6 -35.30 -38.95 4.35
CA SER A 6 -34.55 -39.98 3.59
C SER A 6 -33.05 -39.72 3.46
N GLY A 7 -32.52 -38.67 4.04
CA GLY A 7 -31.05 -38.47 4.15
C GLY A 7 -30.28 -38.20 2.86
N GLN A 8 -30.94 -37.81 1.77
CA GLN A 8 -30.24 -37.47 0.52
C GLN A 8 -30.22 -35.94 0.29
N VAL A 9 -29.02 -35.41 0.17
CA VAL A 9 -28.75 -34.00 -0.18
C VAL A 9 -28.90 -33.78 -1.66
N ARG A 10 -30.00 -33.17 -2.11
CA ARG A 10 -30.15 -32.67 -3.47
C ARG A 10 -29.48 -31.30 -3.62
N CYS A 11 -28.37 -31.26 -4.31
CA CYS A 11 -27.67 -30.04 -4.71
C CYS A 11 -28.47 -29.33 -5.83
N CYS A 12 -28.98 -28.11 -5.57
CA CYS A 12 -29.69 -27.29 -6.55
C CYS A 12 -28.75 -26.82 -7.65
N ARG A 13 -28.84 -27.41 -8.82
CA ARG A 13 -28.27 -26.96 -10.11
C ARG A 13 -29.01 -25.73 -10.65
N LYS A 14 -28.91 -24.57 -10.05
CA LYS A 14 -29.48 -23.33 -10.63
C LYS A 14 -28.81 -22.03 -10.16
N VAL A 15 -27.48 -21.94 -10.17
CA VAL A 15 -26.74 -20.65 -9.95
C VAL A 15 -25.49 -20.54 -10.85
N ILE A 16 -25.45 -21.17 -12.01
CA ILE A 16 -24.29 -21.04 -12.95
C ILE A 16 -24.76 -20.55 -14.33
N LEU A 17 -25.68 -19.58 -14.37
CA LEU A 17 -26.12 -19.06 -15.66
C LEU A 17 -26.32 -17.54 -15.76
N PRO A 18 -25.51 -16.67 -15.13
CA PRO A 18 -25.38 -15.33 -15.71
C PRO A 18 -23.94 -14.88 -16.05
N LEU A 19 -22.88 -15.69 -15.84
CA LEU A 19 -21.51 -15.29 -16.25
C LEU A 19 -21.12 -15.67 -17.67
N ALA A 20 -21.86 -16.57 -18.32
CA ALA A 20 -21.57 -16.99 -19.70
C ALA A 20 -22.14 -16.05 -20.77
N PHE A 21 -23.00 -15.11 -20.42
CA PHE A 21 -23.65 -14.19 -21.39
C PHE A 21 -22.89 -12.89 -21.64
N VAL A 22 -21.87 -12.58 -20.82
CA VAL A 22 -21.02 -11.38 -21.03
C VAL A 22 -19.82 -11.68 -21.92
N ILE A 23 -19.45 -12.96 -22.12
CA ILE A 23 -18.30 -13.35 -22.96
C ILE A 23 -18.68 -13.69 -24.40
N LEU A 24 -19.97 -13.90 -24.71
CA LEU A 24 -20.43 -14.29 -26.04
C LEU A 24 -20.97 -13.15 -26.91
N SER A 25 -21.02 -11.91 -26.40
CA SER A 25 -21.40 -10.73 -27.19
C SER A 25 -20.22 -10.00 -27.84
N SER A 26 -18.99 -10.49 -27.70
CA SER A 26 -17.78 -9.88 -28.28
C SER A 26 -17.25 -10.60 -29.54
N LEU A 27 -17.96 -11.61 -30.07
CA LEU A 27 -17.43 -12.46 -31.15
C LEU A 27 -18.26 -12.46 -32.45
N ALA A 28 -19.06 -11.43 -32.69
CA ALA A 28 -19.82 -11.34 -33.92
C ALA A 28 -19.88 -9.91 -34.49
N ILE A 29 -18.75 -9.26 -34.74
CA ILE A 29 -18.62 -8.17 -35.72
C ILE A 29 -17.21 -8.27 -36.33
N ALA A 30 -17.01 -9.25 -37.18
CA ALA A 30 -15.94 -9.19 -38.18
C ALA A 30 -16.55 -8.71 -39.49
N HIS A 31 -16.62 -7.43 -39.69
CA HIS A 31 -16.83 -6.84 -41.01
C HIS A 31 -15.70 -5.87 -41.33
N SER A 32 -15.07 -6.20 -42.45
CA SER A 32 -14.05 -5.41 -43.11
C SER A 32 -14.38 -3.92 -43.11
N SER A 33 -13.62 -3.11 -42.40
CA SER A 33 -13.46 -1.71 -42.69
C SER A 33 -11.97 -1.41 -42.86
N ARG A 34 -11.61 -0.95 -44.07
CA ARG A 34 -10.33 -0.33 -44.33
C ARG A 34 -9.98 0.59 -43.19
N ALA A 35 -8.81 0.39 -42.60
CA ALA A 35 -8.24 1.27 -41.63
C ALA A 35 -8.00 2.64 -42.31
N GLU A 36 -8.93 3.56 -42.17
CA GLU A 36 -8.61 4.97 -42.23
C GLU A 36 -7.70 5.25 -41.03
N ALA A 37 -6.50 5.73 -41.33
CA ALA A 37 -5.58 6.23 -40.33
C ALA A 37 -6.33 7.29 -39.51
N VAL A 38 -6.60 7.01 -38.26
CA VAL A 38 -7.07 8.01 -37.29
C VAL A 38 -6.00 9.10 -37.31
N PRO A 39 -6.35 10.36 -37.67
CA PRO A 39 -5.37 11.42 -37.66
C PRO A 39 -4.76 11.48 -36.30
N SER A 40 -3.43 11.44 -36.22
CA SER A 40 -2.67 11.72 -35.00
C SER A 40 -3.16 13.07 -34.49
N SER A 41 -4.03 13.06 -33.50
CA SER A 41 -4.41 14.30 -32.83
C SER A 41 -3.11 14.89 -32.32
N THR A 42 -2.69 15.99 -32.88
CA THR A 42 -1.59 16.81 -32.38
C THR A 42 -1.80 16.96 -30.88
N PRO A 43 -0.83 16.61 -30.00
CA PRO A 43 -0.98 16.79 -28.57
C PRO A 43 -1.43 18.23 -28.33
N HIS A 44 -2.54 18.43 -27.63
CA HIS A 44 -2.95 19.77 -27.23
C HIS A 44 -1.77 20.40 -26.53
N SER A 45 -1.32 21.55 -26.99
CA SER A 45 -0.21 22.27 -26.39
C SER A 45 -0.65 22.79 -25.03
N LEU A 46 -0.50 21.98 -24.00
CA LEU A 46 -0.70 22.37 -22.59
C LEU A 46 0.45 23.23 -22.07
N LYS A 47 1.12 24.02 -22.93
CA LYS A 47 2.18 24.97 -22.54
C LYS A 47 1.76 25.95 -21.43
N GLY A 48 0.49 25.95 -21.00
CA GLY A 48 -0.05 26.79 -19.94
C GLY A 48 -0.63 26.06 -18.73
N HIS A 49 -0.65 24.70 -18.68
CA HIS A 49 -1.20 24.03 -17.50
C HIS A 49 -0.30 24.26 -16.28
N TRP A 50 -0.90 24.67 -15.15
CA TRP A 50 -0.18 25.10 -13.94
C TRP A 50 0.81 24.06 -13.42
N SER A 51 0.43 22.77 -13.47
CA SER A 51 1.22 21.68 -12.87
C SER A 51 2.48 21.33 -13.67
N PHE A 52 2.50 21.68 -14.97
CA PHE A 52 3.66 21.43 -15.85
C PHE A 52 4.62 22.62 -15.94
N GLN A 53 4.34 23.71 -15.20
CA GLN A 53 5.25 24.85 -15.10
C GLN A 53 6.25 24.62 -13.95
N PRO A 54 7.51 25.01 -14.10
CA PRO A 54 8.49 24.97 -13.01
C PRO A 54 7.97 25.69 -11.76
N VAL A 55 8.33 25.15 -10.60
CA VAL A 55 7.99 25.76 -9.30
C VAL A 55 8.65 27.12 -9.21
N ARG A 56 7.84 28.15 -8.94
CA ARG A 56 8.34 29.50 -8.67
C ARG A 56 7.98 29.87 -7.25
N ARG A 57 8.94 30.44 -6.49
CA ARG A 57 8.67 30.91 -5.12
C ARG A 57 7.84 32.18 -5.16
N PRO A 58 6.57 32.15 -4.69
CA PRO A 58 5.75 33.35 -4.65
C PRO A 58 6.17 34.28 -3.50
N THR A 59 5.86 35.56 -3.62
CA THR A 59 5.99 36.51 -2.52
C THR A 59 4.92 36.23 -1.47
N VAL A 60 5.29 36.25 -0.20
CA VAL A 60 4.33 36.09 0.91
C VAL A 60 3.40 37.30 0.89
N PRO A 61 2.06 37.08 0.92
CA PRO A 61 1.09 38.17 0.90
C PRO A 61 1.21 39.07 2.14
N ASP A 62 1.11 40.41 1.95
CA ASP A 62 0.98 41.33 3.04
C ASP A 62 -0.49 41.39 3.49
N VAL A 63 -0.79 40.75 4.58
CA VAL A 63 -2.12 40.68 5.19
C VAL A 63 -2.25 41.48 6.50
N SER A 64 -1.30 42.36 6.77
CA SER A 64 -1.23 43.14 8.01
C SER A 64 -2.51 43.95 8.31
N ARG A 65 -3.30 44.30 7.29
CA ARG A 65 -4.57 45.01 7.40
C ARG A 65 -5.81 44.12 7.45
N LEU A 66 -5.65 42.80 7.24
CA LEU A 66 -6.78 41.90 7.07
C LEU A 66 -7.08 41.02 8.29
N THR A 67 -6.12 40.87 9.20
CA THR A 67 -6.26 39.92 10.31
C THR A 67 -6.03 40.58 11.67
N PRO A 68 -6.97 40.47 12.62
CA PRO A 68 -6.76 40.84 14.01
C PRO A 68 -5.96 39.78 14.78
N HIS A 69 -5.75 38.59 14.23
CA HIS A 69 -5.03 37.47 14.83
C HIS A 69 -3.56 37.47 14.42
N ALA A 70 -2.68 37.17 15.37
CA ALA A 70 -1.23 37.08 15.13
C ALA A 70 -0.90 35.99 14.11
N LEU A 71 -0.31 36.36 12.97
CA LEU A 71 0.30 35.43 12.04
C LEU A 71 1.54 34.82 12.71
N ARG A 72 1.70 33.52 12.62
CA ARG A 72 2.85 32.79 13.18
C ARG A 72 3.95 32.54 12.15
N ASN A 73 3.54 32.28 10.91
CA ASN A 73 4.48 32.02 9.83
C ASN A 73 3.84 32.31 8.43
N PRO A 74 4.60 32.19 7.32
CA PRO A 74 4.10 32.50 5.98
C PRO A 74 2.86 31.71 5.55
N ILE A 75 2.63 30.50 6.02
CA ILE A 75 1.43 29.69 5.70
C ILE A 75 0.17 30.49 6.07
N ASP A 76 0.17 31.11 7.23
CA ASP A 76 -0.98 31.86 7.73
C ASP A 76 -1.31 33.07 6.84
N ALA A 77 -0.29 33.70 6.27
CA ALA A 77 -0.50 34.83 5.36
C ALA A 77 -1.19 34.41 4.04
N PHE A 78 -0.79 33.27 3.46
CA PHE A 78 -1.46 32.74 2.27
C PHE A 78 -2.89 32.32 2.56
N VAL A 79 -3.13 31.61 3.68
CA VAL A 79 -4.48 31.18 4.09
C VAL A 79 -5.35 32.39 4.41
N ALA A 80 -4.86 33.36 5.15
CA ALA A 80 -5.61 34.57 5.50
C ALA A 80 -5.97 35.40 4.25
N SER A 81 -5.05 35.48 3.27
CA SER A 81 -5.32 36.16 2.00
C SER A 81 -6.46 35.50 1.25
N GLU A 82 -6.53 34.17 1.22
CA GLU A 82 -7.60 33.44 0.54
C GLU A 82 -8.93 33.53 1.29
N LEU A 83 -8.91 33.42 2.62
CA LEU A 83 -10.11 33.63 3.45
C LEU A 83 -10.70 35.02 3.23
N ALA A 84 -9.86 36.06 3.17
CA ALA A 84 -10.31 37.43 2.97
C ALA A 84 -11.03 37.63 1.61
N LYS A 85 -10.57 36.95 0.52
CA LYS A 85 -11.23 36.96 -0.78
C LYS A 85 -12.65 36.35 -0.71
N GLN A 86 -12.87 35.42 0.22
CA GLN A 86 -14.16 34.76 0.45
C GLN A 86 -15.00 35.45 1.52
N GLY A 87 -14.53 36.54 2.12
CA GLY A 87 -15.21 37.23 3.23
C GLY A 87 -15.23 36.45 4.55
N LEU A 88 -14.31 35.46 4.67
CA LEU A 88 -14.17 34.63 5.87
C LEU A 88 -13.01 35.11 6.75
N SER A 89 -13.04 34.74 8.02
CA SER A 89 -11.99 35.01 9.02
C SER A 89 -11.48 33.70 9.62
N ALA A 90 -10.22 33.68 10.02
CA ALA A 90 -9.65 32.59 10.79
C ALA A 90 -10.38 32.43 12.15
N VAL A 91 -10.52 31.19 12.61
CA VAL A 91 -11.11 30.88 13.91
C VAL A 91 -10.04 30.85 15.00
N PRO A 92 -10.44 30.93 16.29
CA PRO A 92 -9.50 30.92 17.42
C PRO A 92 -8.63 29.69 17.49
N GLU A 93 -7.51 29.78 18.21
CA GLU A 93 -6.66 28.65 18.53
C GLU A 93 -7.38 27.67 19.46
N ALA A 94 -7.16 26.39 19.26
CA ALA A 94 -7.65 25.30 20.10
C ALA A 94 -6.98 25.33 21.48
N ASP A 95 -7.62 24.77 22.49
CA ASP A 95 -7.04 24.61 23.81
C ASP A 95 -5.84 23.66 23.81
N ARG A 96 -5.05 23.73 24.88
CA ARG A 96 -3.79 22.97 24.98
C ARG A 96 -4.00 21.46 25.03
N GLN A 97 -5.11 20.97 25.58
CA GLN A 97 -5.45 19.55 25.62
C GLN A 97 -5.76 19.03 24.22
N THR A 98 -6.58 19.75 23.49
CA THR A 98 -6.87 19.45 22.07
C THR A 98 -5.58 19.44 21.23
N LEU A 99 -4.71 20.44 21.41
CA LEU A 99 -3.47 20.55 20.65
C LEU A 99 -2.50 19.41 20.91
N ILE A 100 -2.27 19.00 22.16
CA ILE A 100 -1.35 17.88 22.44
C ILE A 100 -1.91 16.54 21.96
N ARG A 101 -3.21 16.29 22.12
CA ARG A 101 -3.86 15.08 21.62
C ARG A 101 -3.76 15.00 20.09
N ARG A 102 -4.12 16.09 19.41
CA ARG A 102 -4.01 16.21 17.95
C ARG A 102 -2.60 15.95 17.46
N LEU A 103 -1.61 16.63 18.08
CA LEU A 103 -0.20 16.52 17.70
C LEU A 103 0.36 15.12 17.92
N SER A 104 -0.02 14.46 19.02
CA SER A 104 0.41 13.09 19.34
C SER A 104 -0.08 12.09 18.28
N PHE A 105 -1.38 12.09 17.97
CA PHE A 105 -1.92 11.21 16.92
C PHE A 105 -1.38 11.54 15.54
N ASP A 106 -1.17 12.80 15.23
CA ASP A 106 -0.67 13.23 13.93
C ASP A 106 0.79 12.80 13.70
N LEU A 107 1.67 13.02 14.68
CA LEU A 107 3.10 12.76 14.55
C LEU A 107 3.53 11.34 14.94
N ILE A 108 2.93 10.75 15.98
CA ILE A 108 3.34 9.43 16.46
C ILE A 108 2.25 8.34 16.38
N GLY A 109 0.99 8.74 16.10
CA GLY A 109 -0.12 7.82 15.93
C GLY A 109 -0.56 7.09 17.20
N LEU A 110 -0.31 7.70 18.37
CA LEU A 110 -0.66 7.19 19.70
C LEU A 110 -1.29 8.31 20.53
N PRO A 111 -2.14 8.00 21.53
CA PRO A 111 -2.57 8.98 22.49
C PRO A 111 -1.37 9.48 23.33
N PRO A 112 -1.39 10.76 23.78
CA PRO A 112 -0.36 11.23 24.69
C PRO A 112 -0.53 10.60 26.08
N GLU A 113 0.57 10.40 26.79
CA GLU A 113 0.50 9.97 28.20
C GLU A 113 -0.10 11.09 29.07
N PRO A 114 -0.96 10.78 30.07
CA PRO A 114 -1.58 11.77 30.93
C PRO A 114 -0.58 12.74 31.59
N GLU A 115 0.56 12.23 31.98
CA GLU A 115 1.63 13.03 32.62
C GLU A 115 2.25 14.02 31.64
N GLU A 116 2.32 13.71 30.36
CA GLU A 116 2.77 14.63 29.30
C GLU A 116 1.75 15.74 29.06
N VAL A 117 0.44 15.40 29.12
CA VAL A 117 -0.65 16.37 29.00
C VAL A 117 -0.60 17.36 30.17
N GLU A 118 -0.48 16.87 31.39
CA GLU A 118 -0.39 17.71 32.59
C GLU A 118 0.84 18.64 32.55
N GLN A 119 1.99 18.12 32.19
CA GLN A 119 3.23 18.88 32.01
C GLN A 119 3.08 19.98 30.96
N PHE A 120 2.51 19.66 29.82
CA PHE A 120 2.31 20.63 28.74
C PHE A 120 1.32 21.73 29.15
N ILE A 121 0.21 21.39 29.81
CA ILE A 121 -0.77 22.36 30.28
C ILE A 121 -0.14 23.33 31.33
N ALA A 122 0.70 22.81 32.22
CA ALA A 122 1.36 23.58 33.27
C ALA A 122 2.55 24.41 32.75
N ASP A 123 3.12 24.10 31.60
CA ASP A 123 4.25 24.86 31.05
C ASP A 123 3.79 26.17 30.41
N LEU A 124 4.03 27.27 31.10
CA LEU A 124 3.61 28.63 30.68
C LEU A 124 4.64 29.34 29.79
N LYS A 125 5.71 28.69 29.38
CA LYS A 125 6.69 29.29 28.47
C LYS A 125 6.05 29.59 27.11
N SER A 126 6.52 30.69 26.49
CA SER A 126 6.04 31.11 25.17
C SER A 126 6.32 30.11 24.06
N ASP A 127 7.36 29.28 24.20
CA ASP A 127 7.85 28.26 23.25
C ASP A 127 7.44 26.84 23.67
N ALA A 128 6.55 26.68 24.65
CA ALA A 128 6.14 25.37 25.15
C ALA A 128 5.55 24.46 24.04
N TYR A 129 4.77 25.04 23.11
CA TYR A 129 4.17 24.28 22.01
C TYR A 129 5.22 23.89 20.96
N GLU A 130 6.09 24.78 20.57
CA GLU A 130 7.19 24.55 19.63
C GLU A 130 8.15 23.47 20.19
N THR A 131 8.43 23.50 21.49
CA THR A 131 9.20 22.45 22.19
C THR A 131 8.49 21.11 22.15
N LEU A 132 7.17 21.08 22.30
CA LEU A 132 6.35 19.88 22.18
C LEU A 132 6.42 19.29 20.76
N VAL A 133 6.32 20.12 19.72
CA VAL A 133 6.49 19.71 18.32
C VAL A 133 7.83 19.04 18.09
N GLU A 134 8.93 19.67 18.55
CA GLU A 134 10.29 19.11 18.40
C GLU A 134 10.43 17.76 19.12
N ARG A 135 9.85 17.62 20.31
CA ARG A 135 9.87 16.35 21.06
C ARG A 135 9.19 15.22 20.30
N PHE A 136 8.03 15.45 19.71
CA PHE A 136 7.34 14.44 18.90
C PHE A 136 8.06 14.14 17.58
N LEU A 137 8.64 15.15 16.92
CA LEU A 137 9.46 14.95 15.72
C LEU A 137 10.76 14.16 16.01
N ALA A 138 11.28 14.24 17.23
CA ALA A 138 12.45 13.48 17.69
C ALA A 138 12.09 12.06 18.16
N SER A 139 10.81 11.76 18.36
CA SER A 139 10.36 10.43 18.80
C SER A 139 10.69 9.36 17.75
N PRO A 140 11.18 8.17 18.15
CA PRO A 140 11.36 7.06 17.24
C PRO A 140 10.04 6.56 16.62
N HIS A 141 8.91 6.84 17.27
CA HIS A 141 7.57 6.50 16.81
C HIS A 141 7.05 7.42 15.69
N TYR A 142 7.69 8.56 15.47
CA TYR A 142 7.41 9.43 14.32
C TYR A 142 7.59 8.67 12.99
N GLY A 143 8.71 7.97 12.84
CA GLY A 143 8.98 7.20 11.63
C GLY A 143 7.97 6.06 11.43
N GLU A 144 7.48 5.40 12.49
CA GLU A 144 6.43 4.37 12.37
C GLU A 144 5.12 4.97 11.84
N ARG A 145 4.72 6.13 12.34
CA ARG A 145 3.50 6.82 11.89
C ARG A 145 3.63 7.28 10.44
N TRP A 146 4.68 8.01 10.11
CA TRP A 146 4.83 8.63 8.79
C TRP A 146 5.29 7.64 7.70
N ALA A 147 6.01 6.57 8.07
CA ALA A 147 6.26 5.47 7.17
C ALA A 147 4.96 4.79 6.70
N ARG A 148 3.93 4.67 7.56
CA ARG A 148 2.67 4.07 7.14
C ARG A 148 2.06 4.81 5.95
N HIS A 149 2.07 6.13 5.96
CA HIS A 149 1.59 6.93 4.85
C HIS A 149 2.37 6.67 3.55
N TRP A 150 3.71 6.59 3.65
CA TRP A 150 4.52 6.26 2.49
C TRP A 150 4.31 4.84 1.99
N LEU A 151 4.16 3.88 2.86
CA LEU A 151 3.90 2.47 2.50
C LEU A 151 2.58 2.30 1.75
N ASP A 152 1.56 3.11 2.04
CA ASP A 152 0.31 3.16 1.27
C ASP A 152 0.55 3.71 -0.14
N VAL A 153 1.30 4.80 -0.25
CA VAL A 153 1.68 5.41 -1.54
C VAL A 153 2.53 4.46 -2.38
N ALA A 154 3.38 3.65 -1.75
CA ALA A 154 4.19 2.64 -2.44
C ALA A 154 3.37 1.39 -2.83
N GLY A 155 2.21 1.15 -2.22
CA GLY A 155 1.44 -0.09 -2.37
C GLY A 155 2.13 -1.29 -1.72
N PHE A 156 2.76 -1.05 -0.55
CA PHE A 156 3.56 -2.06 0.14
C PHE A 156 2.74 -3.26 0.60
N ALA A 157 3.14 -4.45 0.15
CA ALA A 157 2.66 -5.72 0.67
C ALA A 157 3.78 -6.76 0.69
N GLU A 158 3.81 -7.58 1.74
CA GLU A 158 4.77 -8.68 1.92
C GLU A 158 4.36 -9.95 1.17
N SER A 159 3.49 -9.80 0.20
CA SER A 159 3.04 -10.86 -0.69
C SER A 159 2.99 -10.41 -2.15
N SER A 160 2.93 -11.36 -3.11
CA SER A 160 3.11 -11.09 -4.53
C SER A 160 1.87 -10.46 -5.18
N MET A 161 0.75 -11.18 -5.20
CA MET A 161 -0.51 -10.73 -5.81
C MET A 161 -1.70 -11.57 -5.31
N PHE A 162 -2.91 -11.27 -5.79
CA PHE A 162 -4.14 -11.97 -5.38
C PHE A 162 -4.16 -13.47 -5.71
N ILE A 163 -3.64 -13.86 -6.87
CA ILE A 163 -3.58 -15.26 -7.28
C ILE A 163 -2.25 -15.82 -6.78
N GLY A 164 -2.33 -16.80 -5.87
CA GLY A 164 -1.15 -17.40 -5.25
C GLY A 164 -0.66 -16.66 -4.00
N ASP A 165 -0.77 -15.35 -3.93
CA ASP A 165 -0.42 -14.46 -2.81
C ASP A 165 0.80 -14.92 -2.00
N ALA A 166 1.87 -15.29 -2.72
CA ALA A 166 3.06 -15.87 -2.14
C ALA A 166 3.78 -14.87 -1.23
N VAL A 167 4.12 -15.31 -0.01
CA VAL A 167 4.86 -14.51 0.96
C VAL A 167 6.27 -14.21 0.46
N ARG A 168 6.76 -13.01 0.74
CA ARG A 168 8.12 -12.53 0.45
C ARG A 168 8.96 -12.45 1.74
N PRO A 169 9.65 -13.54 2.15
CA PRO A 169 10.42 -13.56 3.38
C PRO A 169 11.49 -12.45 3.39
N GLY A 170 11.51 -11.66 4.46
CA GLY A 170 12.49 -10.58 4.60
C GLY A 170 12.12 -9.26 3.90
N PHE A 171 10.94 -9.15 3.25
CA PHE A 171 10.51 -7.90 2.60
C PHE A 171 10.18 -6.78 3.61
N TRP A 172 9.94 -7.12 4.88
CA TRP A 172 9.84 -6.19 5.99
C TRP A 172 11.04 -5.23 6.12
N ARG A 173 12.20 -5.57 5.55
CA ARG A 173 13.39 -4.68 5.54
C ARG A 173 13.14 -3.38 4.79
N TYR A 174 12.28 -3.39 3.76
CA TYR A 174 11.87 -2.16 3.08
C TYR A 174 11.04 -1.26 4.01
N ARG A 175 10.08 -1.82 4.75
CA ARG A 175 9.32 -1.06 5.78
C ARG A 175 10.26 -0.45 6.81
N ASP A 176 11.19 -1.23 7.32
CA ASP A 176 12.16 -0.78 8.33
C ASP A 176 13.10 0.30 7.79
N TYR A 177 13.52 0.19 6.52
CA TYR A 177 14.23 1.26 5.83
C TYR A 177 13.43 2.55 5.80
N VAL A 178 12.14 2.49 5.42
CA VAL A 178 11.28 3.68 5.37
C VAL A 178 11.15 4.32 6.75
N ILE A 179 10.92 3.54 7.81
CA ILE A 179 10.84 4.05 9.19
C ILE A 179 12.14 4.77 9.57
N ARG A 180 13.30 4.17 9.31
CA ARG A 180 14.62 4.80 9.61
C ARG A 180 14.83 6.07 8.80
N ALA A 181 14.45 6.08 7.53
CA ALA A 181 14.60 7.24 6.66
C ALA A 181 13.78 8.44 7.15
N PHE A 182 12.53 8.23 7.57
CA PHE A 182 11.70 9.28 8.16
C PHE A 182 12.26 9.74 9.51
N ASN A 183 12.66 8.83 10.40
CA ASN A 183 13.25 9.19 11.69
C ASN A 183 14.51 10.05 11.55
N ALA A 184 15.36 9.70 10.58
CA ALA A 184 16.59 10.43 10.28
C ALA A 184 16.37 11.74 9.51
N ASP A 185 15.12 12.08 9.15
CA ASP A 185 14.81 13.19 8.24
C ASP A 185 15.66 13.13 6.95
N LYS A 186 15.78 11.92 6.37
CA LYS A 186 16.55 11.73 5.14
C LYS A 186 16.06 12.68 4.07
N PRO A 187 16.92 13.45 3.41
CA PRO A 187 16.52 14.33 2.32
C PRO A 187 15.67 13.59 1.28
N TYR A 188 14.49 14.12 0.97
CA TYR A 188 13.53 13.41 0.11
C TYR A 188 14.09 13.10 -1.29
N ASN A 189 14.93 13.98 -1.84
CA ASN A 189 15.64 13.71 -3.10
C ASN A 189 16.58 12.48 -2.99
N GLN A 190 17.27 12.31 -1.86
CA GLN A 190 18.07 11.12 -1.59
C GLN A 190 17.16 9.89 -1.39
N PHE A 191 16.10 10.04 -0.63
CA PHE A 191 15.11 8.97 -0.41
C PHE A 191 14.52 8.44 -1.72
N VAL A 192 14.15 9.32 -2.67
CA VAL A 192 13.70 8.96 -4.02
C VAL A 192 14.80 8.26 -4.80
N THR A 193 16.03 8.78 -4.72
CA THR A 193 17.20 8.21 -5.42
C THR A 193 17.49 6.78 -4.97
N GLU A 194 17.50 6.53 -3.66
CA GLU A 194 17.75 5.21 -3.10
C GLU A 194 16.65 4.22 -3.48
N GLN A 195 15.38 4.65 -3.53
CA GLN A 195 14.27 3.78 -3.89
C GLN A 195 14.25 3.39 -5.38
N LEU A 196 14.66 4.27 -6.26
CA LEU A 196 14.72 3.98 -7.68
C LEU A 196 16.00 3.27 -8.10
N ALA A 197 17.14 3.61 -7.49
CA ALA A 197 18.46 3.27 -7.98
C ALA A 197 19.48 2.94 -6.86
N GLY A 198 19.03 2.47 -5.70
CA GLY A 198 19.95 2.16 -4.59
C GLY A 198 21.02 1.13 -4.95
N ASP A 199 20.72 0.18 -5.81
CA ASP A 199 21.66 -0.80 -6.34
C ASP A 199 22.67 -0.21 -7.36
N GLU A 200 22.36 0.96 -7.93
CA GLU A 200 23.24 1.68 -8.86
C GLU A 200 24.20 2.63 -8.15
N LEU A 201 24.02 2.87 -6.83
CA LEU A 201 24.82 3.82 -6.06
C LEU A 201 26.18 3.26 -5.63
N PHE A 202 26.34 1.93 -5.58
CA PHE A 202 27.60 1.28 -5.23
C PHE A 202 27.71 -0.12 -5.83
N ASP A 203 28.93 -0.63 -5.97
CA ASP A 203 29.16 -2.00 -6.48
C ASP A 203 28.91 -3.04 -5.36
N TRP A 204 27.65 -3.35 -5.12
CA TRP A 204 27.22 -4.32 -4.11
C TRP A 204 27.69 -5.75 -4.41
N ARG A 205 27.92 -6.08 -5.69
CA ARG A 205 28.39 -7.42 -6.08
C ARG A 205 29.81 -7.70 -5.65
N SER A 206 30.69 -6.69 -5.70
CA SER A 206 32.08 -6.77 -5.29
C SER A 206 32.29 -6.58 -3.79
N ALA A 207 31.31 -6.05 -3.06
CA ALA A 207 31.40 -5.86 -1.61
C ALA A 207 31.64 -7.18 -0.88
N HIS A 208 32.60 -7.26 0.03
CA HIS A 208 32.87 -8.48 0.80
C HIS A 208 31.71 -8.79 1.76
N THR A 209 31.31 -7.81 2.55
CA THR A 209 30.13 -7.82 3.43
C THR A 209 29.35 -6.53 3.23
N PHE A 210 28.11 -6.47 3.71
CA PHE A 210 27.32 -5.25 3.66
C PHE A 210 27.32 -4.52 5.00
N THR A 211 27.48 -3.20 4.97
CA THR A 211 27.20 -2.35 6.13
C THR A 211 25.67 -2.21 6.32
N PRO A 212 25.21 -1.79 7.51
CA PRO A 212 23.78 -1.48 7.72
C PRO A 212 23.22 -0.49 6.69
N GLU A 213 23.99 0.56 6.34
CA GLU A 213 23.61 1.58 5.36
C GLU A 213 23.50 0.99 3.94
N GLN A 214 24.38 0.08 3.57
CA GLN A 214 24.34 -0.62 2.29
C GLN A 214 23.13 -1.58 2.23
N ILE A 215 22.80 -2.25 3.33
CA ILE A 215 21.59 -3.07 3.44
C ILE A 215 20.36 -2.20 3.24
N ASP A 216 20.31 -1.03 3.88
CA ASP A 216 19.20 -0.09 3.75
C ASP A 216 19.09 0.47 2.32
N THR A 217 20.20 0.84 1.70
CA THR A 217 20.25 1.34 0.33
C THR A 217 19.74 0.29 -0.68
N LEU A 218 20.10 -0.97 -0.49
CA LEU A 218 19.57 -2.07 -1.31
C LEU A 218 18.09 -2.33 -1.00
N ALA A 219 17.69 -2.33 0.28
CA ALA A 219 16.31 -2.53 0.69
C ALA A 219 15.39 -1.43 0.16
N ALA A 220 15.88 -0.20 0.00
CA ALA A 220 15.15 0.92 -0.57
C ALA A 220 14.57 0.60 -1.97
N THR A 221 15.33 -0.12 -2.82
CA THR A 221 14.86 -0.55 -4.15
C THR A 221 13.70 -1.53 -4.12
N GLY A 222 13.35 -2.03 -2.94
CA GLY A 222 12.11 -2.76 -2.67
C GLY A 222 10.86 -1.95 -3.01
N PHE A 223 10.94 -0.62 -3.09
CA PHE A 223 9.87 0.23 -3.61
C PHE A 223 9.35 -0.26 -4.96
N LEU A 224 10.24 -0.60 -5.88
CA LEU A 224 9.90 -1.12 -7.20
C LEU A 224 9.32 -2.55 -7.16
N ARG A 225 9.39 -3.21 -6.01
CA ARG A 225 8.79 -4.54 -5.75
C ARG A 225 7.47 -4.46 -4.97
N CYS A 226 7.08 -3.26 -4.49
CA CYS A 226 5.81 -3.06 -3.80
C CYS A 226 4.58 -3.33 -4.66
N PRO A 227 4.53 -2.95 -5.95
CA PRO A 227 3.38 -3.23 -6.80
C PRO A 227 3.07 -4.74 -6.92
N PRO A 228 1.84 -5.12 -7.32
CA PRO A 228 1.50 -6.50 -7.61
C PRO A 228 2.48 -7.12 -8.60
N ASP A 229 2.99 -8.30 -8.27
CA ASP A 229 3.97 -9.04 -9.05
C ASP A 229 3.31 -10.27 -9.67
N ALA A 230 3.13 -10.24 -10.98
CA ALA A 230 2.45 -11.29 -11.72
C ALA A 230 3.28 -12.57 -11.92
N THR A 231 4.52 -12.62 -11.41
CA THR A 231 5.48 -13.72 -11.68
C THR A 231 4.96 -15.09 -11.25
N ASP A 232 4.14 -15.18 -10.21
CA ASP A 232 3.54 -16.42 -9.72
C ASP A 232 2.19 -16.77 -10.35
N ASN A 233 1.65 -15.92 -11.22
CA ASN A 233 0.40 -16.20 -11.94
C ASN A 233 0.63 -17.25 -13.02
N GLN A 234 -0.02 -18.41 -12.88
CA GLN A 234 0.08 -19.51 -13.84
C GLN A 234 -0.93 -19.42 -15.00
N LEU A 235 -1.84 -18.46 -14.95
CA LEU A 235 -2.91 -18.29 -15.96
C LEU A 235 -2.48 -17.46 -17.17
N ILE A 236 -1.33 -16.79 -17.11
CA ILE A 236 -0.82 -15.92 -18.17
C ILE A 236 0.56 -16.38 -18.64
N THR A 237 0.94 -15.97 -19.84
CA THR A 237 2.21 -16.35 -20.43
C THR A 237 3.40 -15.76 -19.67
N GLN A 238 4.58 -16.30 -19.89
CA GLN A 238 5.80 -15.84 -19.27
C GLN A 238 6.14 -14.38 -19.62
N PHE A 239 6.01 -14.02 -20.90
CA PHE A 239 6.23 -12.65 -21.36
C PHE A 239 5.24 -11.67 -20.73
N GLU A 240 3.96 -12.03 -20.71
CA GLU A 240 2.90 -11.23 -20.10
C GLU A 240 3.18 -10.93 -18.63
N LYS A 241 3.68 -11.91 -17.86
CA LYS A 241 4.08 -11.72 -16.46
C LYS A 241 5.13 -10.63 -16.29
N VAL A 242 6.15 -10.65 -17.14
CA VAL A 242 7.24 -9.66 -17.05
C VAL A 242 6.76 -8.28 -17.40
N TYR A 243 6.08 -8.14 -18.53
CA TYR A 243 5.54 -6.87 -18.96
C TYR A 243 4.57 -6.29 -17.93
N ALA A 244 3.65 -7.10 -17.38
CA ALA A 244 2.73 -6.66 -16.34
C ALA A 244 3.46 -6.16 -15.09
N THR A 245 4.48 -6.87 -14.64
CA THR A 245 5.26 -6.51 -13.46
C THR A 245 6.11 -5.25 -13.69
N GLN A 246 6.76 -5.15 -14.86
CA GLN A 246 7.54 -3.96 -15.25
C GLN A 246 6.65 -2.71 -15.35
N GLN A 247 5.50 -2.84 -16.04
CA GLN A 247 4.53 -1.75 -16.17
C GLN A 247 4.00 -1.31 -14.81
N ALA A 248 3.62 -2.25 -13.93
CA ALA A 248 3.17 -1.93 -12.59
C ALA A 248 4.24 -1.19 -11.77
N ALA A 249 5.50 -1.61 -11.83
CA ALA A 249 6.60 -0.95 -11.14
C ALA A 249 6.80 0.50 -11.64
N MET A 250 6.78 0.72 -12.95
CA MET A 250 6.92 2.06 -13.53
C MET A 250 5.70 2.95 -13.20
N GLU A 251 4.49 2.48 -13.42
CA GLU A 251 3.26 3.25 -13.24
C GLU A 251 3.02 3.67 -11.80
N VAL A 252 3.23 2.73 -10.84
CA VAL A 252 3.16 3.05 -9.41
C VAL A 252 4.21 4.07 -9.02
N SER A 253 5.44 3.95 -9.56
CA SER A 253 6.51 4.92 -9.31
C SER A 253 6.14 6.31 -9.82
N MET A 254 5.64 6.42 -11.04
CA MET A 254 5.25 7.72 -11.61
C MET A 254 4.06 8.34 -10.87
N LYS A 255 3.06 7.53 -10.51
CA LYS A 255 1.93 7.96 -9.70
C LYS A 255 2.38 8.42 -8.30
N ALA A 256 3.28 7.67 -7.67
CA ALA A 256 3.80 7.99 -6.34
C ALA A 256 4.65 9.27 -6.34
N LEU A 257 5.47 9.51 -7.35
CA LEU A 257 6.47 10.58 -7.36
C LEU A 257 6.03 11.83 -8.12
N MET A 258 5.17 11.69 -9.13
CA MET A 258 4.70 12.80 -9.97
C MET A 258 3.20 13.07 -9.85
N GLY A 259 2.42 12.21 -9.19
CA GLY A 259 0.97 12.35 -9.18
C GLY A 259 0.35 12.27 -10.59
N LEU A 260 0.87 11.43 -11.46
CA LEU A 260 0.35 11.22 -12.82
C LEU A 260 -0.06 9.76 -13.02
N THR A 261 -1.25 9.57 -13.56
CA THR A 261 -1.74 8.24 -13.94
C THR A 261 -1.38 7.94 -15.38
N MET A 262 -0.74 6.80 -15.65
CA MET A 262 -0.19 6.48 -16.97
C MET A 262 -0.75 5.20 -17.60
N ASN A 263 -1.64 4.50 -16.91
CA ASN A 263 -2.14 3.17 -17.34
C ASN A 263 -2.79 3.17 -18.73
N CYS A 264 -3.50 4.24 -19.10
CA CYS A 264 -4.13 4.33 -20.44
C CYS A 264 -3.10 4.54 -21.56
N VAL A 265 -1.89 5.02 -21.22
CA VAL A 265 -0.84 5.33 -22.20
C VAL A 265 -0.17 4.05 -22.74
N ARG A 266 -0.39 2.90 -22.12
CA ARG A 266 0.04 1.61 -22.66
C ARG A 266 -0.44 1.37 -24.08
N CYS A 267 -1.69 1.75 -24.37
CA CYS A 267 -2.37 1.38 -25.61
C CYS A 267 -2.43 2.52 -26.63
N HIS A 268 -2.44 3.78 -26.18
CA HIS A 268 -2.53 4.98 -27.02
C HIS A 268 -1.98 6.21 -26.27
N SER A 269 -1.64 7.28 -26.96
CA SER A 269 -1.25 8.54 -26.29
C SER A 269 -2.33 9.02 -25.32
N HIS A 270 -1.93 9.66 -24.21
CA HIS A 270 -2.86 10.12 -23.19
C HIS A 270 -3.92 11.05 -23.80
N LYS A 271 -5.19 10.87 -23.41
CA LYS A 271 -6.30 11.61 -24.02
C LYS A 271 -6.27 13.10 -23.68
N TYR A 272 -5.79 13.44 -22.50
CA TYR A 272 -5.83 14.80 -21.95
C TYR A 272 -4.42 15.38 -21.75
N ASP A 273 -3.55 14.65 -21.08
CA ASP A 273 -2.19 15.10 -20.78
C ASP A 273 -1.25 14.94 -21.97
N PRO A 274 -0.21 15.80 -22.09
CA PRO A 274 0.73 15.78 -23.22
C PRO A 274 1.75 14.63 -23.09
N ILE A 275 1.26 13.40 -22.94
CA ILE A 275 2.05 12.19 -22.79
C ILE A 275 1.78 11.26 -23.97
N SER A 276 2.76 11.08 -24.81
CA SER A 276 2.66 10.16 -25.95
C SER A 276 2.89 8.70 -25.53
N GLN A 277 2.35 7.75 -26.31
CA GLN A 277 2.64 6.33 -26.12
C GLN A 277 4.13 6.05 -26.25
N ASP A 278 4.85 6.71 -27.14
CA ASP A 278 6.31 6.60 -27.29
C ASP A 278 7.05 6.97 -25.99
N GLU A 279 6.67 8.07 -25.32
CA GLU A 279 7.27 8.48 -24.05
C GLU A 279 6.98 7.51 -22.91
N TYR A 280 5.81 6.86 -22.91
CA TYR A 280 5.51 5.78 -21.96
C TYR A 280 6.50 4.61 -22.12
N TYR A 281 6.74 4.14 -23.36
CA TYR A 281 7.68 3.06 -23.60
C TYR A 281 9.14 3.48 -23.42
N LYS A 282 9.48 4.75 -23.58
CA LYS A 282 10.80 5.30 -23.20
C LYS A 282 11.02 5.27 -21.69
N LEU A 283 9.99 5.54 -20.89
CA LEU A 283 10.05 5.30 -19.43
C LEU A 283 10.20 3.81 -19.11
N ILE A 284 9.43 2.92 -19.77
CA ILE A 284 9.59 1.46 -19.64
C ILE A 284 11.02 1.04 -19.95
N ALA A 285 11.67 1.62 -20.97
CA ALA A 285 13.04 1.30 -21.34
C ALA A 285 14.07 1.59 -20.23
N ILE A 286 13.80 2.56 -19.35
CA ILE A 286 14.63 2.82 -18.16
C ILE A 286 14.64 1.63 -17.19
N PHE A 287 13.50 0.94 -17.08
CA PHE A 287 13.35 -0.21 -16.19
C PHE A 287 13.73 -1.54 -16.86
N GLN A 288 13.94 -1.55 -18.18
CA GLN A 288 14.23 -2.76 -18.95
C GLN A 288 15.44 -3.55 -18.43
N PRO A 289 16.58 -2.96 -18.05
CA PRO A 289 17.74 -3.72 -17.54
C PRO A 289 17.43 -4.49 -16.25
N ALA A 290 16.49 -3.97 -15.47
CA ALA A 290 16.05 -4.60 -14.23
C ALA A 290 14.93 -5.63 -14.45
N TYR A 291 14.13 -5.53 -15.49
CA TYR A 291 12.96 -6.37 -15.80
C TYR A 291 13.09 -7.04 -17.18
N ASP A 292 14.31 -7.32 -17.64
CA ASP A 292 14.57 -7.92 -18.96
C ASP A 292 13.80 -9.22 -19.14
N PRO A 293 12.86 -9.31 -20.12
CA PRO A 293 12.02 -10.47 -20.33
C PRO A 293 12.81 -11.75 -20.64
N GLU A 294 13.96 -11.65 -21.30
CA GLU A 294 14.77 -12.79 -21.70
C GLU A 294 15.60 -13.34 -20.53
N ASN A 295 16.05 -12.47 -19.61
CA ASN A 295 16.96 -12.85 -18.54
C ASN A 295 16.27 -12.91 -17.16
N TRP A 296 15.21 -12.15 -16.95
CA TRP A 296 14.60 -12.04 -15.63
C TRP A 296 13.86 -13.28 -15.17
N LEU A 297 13.28 -14.02 -16.12
CA LEU A 297 12.52 -15.23 -15.83
C LEU A 297 13.34 -16.52 -15.96
N ALA A 298 14.62 -16.43 -16.34
CA ALA A 298 15.50 -17.59 -16.32
C ALA A 298 15.60 -18.13 -14.89
N GLY A 299 14.98 -19.27 -14.63
CA GLY A 299 14.90 -19.88 -13.30
C GLY A 299 13.68 -19.46 -12.47
N ILE A 300 12.49 -19.49 -13.06
CA ILE A 300 11.24 -19.01 -12.47
C ILE A 300 10.85 -19.68 -11.18
N TRP A 301 10.40 -18.82 -10.30
CA TRP A 301 9.65 -19.15 -9.13
C TRP A 301 8.19 -19.54 -9.47
N SER A 302 7.70 -20.66 -8.96
CA SER A 302 6.29 -21.03 -9.01
C SER A 302 5.72 -21.17 -7.61
N ALA A 303 4.41 -21.02 -7.46
CA ALA A 303 3.73 -21.18 -6.18
C ALA A 303 4.18 -22.44 -5.44
N GLY A 304 4.66 -22.28 -4.20
CA GLY A 304 5.23 -23.37 -3.40
C GLY A 304 6.75 -23.54 -3.49
N ASN A 305 7.45 -22.69 -4.20
CA ASN A 305 8.91 -22.67 -4.27
C ASN A 305 9.50 -21.65 -3.30
N PRO A 306 10.34 -22.03 -2.31
CA PRO A 306 10.89 -21.12 -1.33
C PRO A 306 12.08 -20.27 -1.81
N GLY A 307 12.58 -20.49 -3.03
CA GLY A 307 13.73 -19.74 -3.55
C GLY A 307 13.30 -18.38 -4.13
N PRO A 308 13.49 -17.25 -3.44
CA PRO A 308 13.18 -15.96 -4.01
C PRO A 308 14.15 -15.63 -5.13
N ILE A 309 13.59 -15.49 -6.32
CA ILE A 309 14.30 -14.88 -7.43
C ILE A 309 14.48 -13.41 -7.11
N ARG A 310 15.68 -12.84 -7.35
CA ARG A 310 15.99 -11.43 -7.19
C ARG A 310 15.95 -10.92 -5.75
N ALA A 311 16.23 -11.79 -4.79
CA ALA A 311 16.58 -11.37 -3.43
C ALA A 311 18.09 -11.51 -3.24
N ILE A 312 18.69 -10.53 -2.59
CA ILE A 312 20.13 -10.52 -2.29
C ILE A 312 20.30 -11.10 -0.89
N PRO A 313 21.05 -12.21 -0.72
CA PRO A 313 21.31 -12.74 0.61
C PRO A 313 22.30 -11.85 1.37
N VAL A 314 22.00 -11.61 2.66
CA VAL A 314 22.87 -10.86 3.58
C VAL A 314 23.96 -11.82 4.10
N LEU A 315 24.91 -12.11 3.25
CA LEU A 315 26.04 -12.98 3.50
C LEU A 315 27.33 -12.27 3.05
N ASP A 316 28.48 -12.83 3.43
CA ASP A 316 29.73 -12.43 2.81
C ASP A 316 29.77 -12.82 1.33
N ARG A 317 30.73 -12.29 0.59
CA ARG A 317 30.80 -12.53 -0.87
C ARG A 317 30.90 -14.00 -1.23
N PRO A 318 31.74 -14.84 -0.63
CA PRO A 318 31.76 -16.27 -0.91
C PRO A 318 30.42 -16.96 -0.62
N GLY A 319 29.79 -16.58 0.49
CA GLY A 319 28.45 -17.09 0.84
C GLY A 319 27.37 -16.71 -0.18
N ARG A 320 27.42 -15.49 -0.74
CA ARG A 320 26.50 -15.06 -1.80
C ARG A 320 26.71 -15.84 -3.09
N GLU A 321 27.97 -16.00 -3.52
CA GLU A 321 28.33 -16.76 -4.71
C GLU A 321 27.90 -18.23 -4.60
N GLU A 322 28.08 -18.83 -3.42
CA GLU A 322 27.62 -20.20 -3.13
C GLU A 322 26.09 -20.30 -3.12
N TYR A 323 25.39 -19.33 -2.48
CA TYR A 323 23.92 -19.29 -2.47
C TYR A 323 23.36 -19.19 -3.90
N GLU A 324 23.93 -18.32 -4.73
CA GLU A 324 23.51 -18.17 -6.14
C GLU A 324 23.79 -19.45 -6.95
N ARG A 325 24.94 -20.06 -6.76
CA ARG A 325 25.30 -21.32 -7.44
C ARG A 325 24.33 -22.44 -7.06
N ARG A 326 24.08 -22.61 -5.76
CA ARG A 326 23.14 -23.60 -5.23
C ARG A 326 21.73 -23.36 -5.75
N THR A 327 21.27 -22.14 -5.73
CA THR A 327 19.93 -21.75 -6.21
C THR A 327 19.77 -22.04 -7.70
N ARG A 328 20.77 -21.70 -8.54
CA ARG A 328 20.75 -22.03 -9.98
C ARG A 328 20.71 -23.53 -10.22
N ASN A 329 21.55 -24.31 -9.57
CA ASN A 329 21.57 -25.77 -9.71
C ASN A 329 20.23 -26.39 -9.33
N TRP A 330 19.66 -25.98 -8.23
CA TRP A 330 18.38 -26.43 -7.75
C TRP A 330 17.22 -26.05 -8.69
N GLN A 331 17.22 -24.81 -9.22
CA GLN A 331 16.23 -24.38 -10.22
C GLN A 331 16.33 -25.23 -11.51
N ALA A 332 17.55 -25.50 -11.97
CA ALA A 332 17.78 -26.35 -13.15
C ALA A 332 17.30 -27.79 -12.91
N GLU A 333 17.64 -28.38 -11.78
CA GLU A 333 17.19 -29.73 -11.41
C GLU A 333 15.66 -29.83 -11.36
N ARG A 334 15.03 -28.88 -10.69
CA ARG A 334 13.57 -28.82 -10.59
C ARG A 334 12.89 -28.60 -11.94
N HIS A 335 13.44 -27.71 -12.78
CA HIS A 335 12.93 -27.51 -14.14
C HIS A 335 12.98 -28.84 -14.91
N ASN A 336 14.11 -29.50 -14.89
CA ASN A 336 14.28 -30.82 -15.56
C ASN A 336 13.30 -31.86 -15.03
N LEU A 337 13.06 -31.93 -13.72
CA LEU A 337 12.09 -32.84 -13.13
C LEU A 337 10.65 -32.52 -13.57
N ASN A 338 10.27 -31.22 -13.61
CA ASN A 338 8.95 -30.83 -14.10
C ASN A 338 8.77 -31.13 -15.60
N GLU A 339 9.79 -30.87 -16.42
CA GLU A 339 9.77 -31.24 -17.83
C GLU A 339 9.68 -32.76 -18.01
N GLN A 340 10.40 -33.54 -17.21
CA GLN A 340 10.29 -35.01 -17.21
C GLN A 340 8.88 -35.46 -16.83
N ILE A 341 8.27 -34.83 -15.82
CA ILE A 341 6.89 -35.14 -15.40
C ILE A 341 5.90 -34.78 -16.52
N ASN A 342 5.90 -33.55 -16.97
CA ASN A 342 4.86 -33.03 -17.86
C ASN A 342 5.12 -33.33 -19.34
N GLY A 343 6.35 -33.09 -19.78
CA GLY A 343 6.75 -33.29 -21.19
C GLY A 343 7.08 -34.72 -21.56
N GLY A 344 7.70 -35.49 -20.67
CA GLY A 344 8.12 -36.87 -20.91
C GLY A 344 7.15 -37.91 -20.36
N LEU A 345 7.05 -37.97 -19.03
CA LEU A 345 6.34 -39.03 -18.35
C LEU A 345 4.83 -38.98 -18.61
N LEU A 346 4.19 -37.86 -18.24
CA LEU A 346 2.73 -37.73 -18.42
C LEU A 346 2.31 -37.83 -19.86
N ARG A 347 3.00 -37.16 -20.80
CA ARG A 347 2.66 -37.19 -22.23
C ARG A 347 2.79 -38.60 -22.81
N SER A 348 3.89 -39.33 -22.52
CA SER A 348 4.10 -40.64 -23.01
C SER A 348 3.07 -41.69 -22.53
N TRP A 349 2.67 -41.61 -21.26
CA TRP A 349 1.63 -42.46 -20.70
C TRP A 349 0.24 -42.06 -21.16
N ARG A 350 -0.05 -40.78 -21.29
CA ARG A 350 -1.28 -40.23 -21.87
C ARG A 350 -1.47 -40.77 -23.31
N ASP A 351 -0.48 -40.58 -24.15
CA ASP A 351 -0.54 -40.97 -25.55
C ASP A 351 -0.73 -42.48 -25.70
N ARG A 352 -0.03 -43.30 -24.90
CA ARG A 352 -0.21 -44.72 -24.84
C ARG A 352 -1.62 -45.12 -24.42
N HIS A 353 -2.16 -44.52 -23.40
CA HIS A 353 -3.50 -44.79 -22.90
C HIS A 353 -4.57 -44.40 -23.92
N MET A 354 -4.42 -43.21 -24.54
CA MET A 354 -5.36 -42.75 -25.55
C MET A 354 -5.34 -43.61 -26.82
N LYS A 355 -4.16 -44.07 -27.26
CA LYS A 355 -4.04 -45.05 -28.36
C LYS A 355 -4.83 -46.33 -28.04
N ALA A 356 -4.68 -46.85 -26.83
CA ALA A 356 -5.34 -48.10 -26.45
C ALA A 356 -6.88 -47.98 -26.36
N ARG A 357 -7.40 -46.78 -26.18
CA ARG A 357 -8.83 -46.50 -26.03
C ARG A 357 -9.44 -45.69 -27.17
N ALA A 358 -8.72 -45.46 -28.25
CA ALA A 358 -9.16 -44.65 -29.38
C ALA A 358 -10.48 -45.16 -30.00
N GLU A 359 -10.77 -46.45 -29.93
CA GLU A 359 -12.02 -47.05 -30.41
C GLU A 359 -13.28 -46.60 -29.65
N GLU A 360 -13.12 -46.01 -28.49
CA GLU A 360 -14.24 -45.43 -27.71
C GLU A 360 -14.76 -44.12 -28.33
N ILE A 361 -13.99 -43.51 -29.24
CA ILE A 361 -14.43 -42.29 -29.95
C ILE A 361 -15.40 -42.70 -31.06
N ARG A 362 -16.65 -42.25 -30.97
CA ARG A 362 -17.73 -42.55 -31.89
C ARG A 362 -17.58 -41.88 -33.26
N ASP A 363 -16.91 -40.72 -33.29
CA ASP A 363 -16.64 -39.97 -34.52
C ASP A 363 -15.41 -40.55 -35.20
N ASP A 364 -15.61 -41.20 -36.35
CA ASP A 364 -14.56 -41.87 -37.14
C ASP A 364 -13.49 -40.87 -37.60
N ALA A 365 -13.88 -39.64 -37.96
CA ALA A 365 -12.94 -38.61 -38.41
C ALA A 365 -12.06 -38.12 -37.25
N ALA A 366 -12.66 -37.89 -36.11
CA ALA A 366 -11.91 -37.48 -34.90
C ALA A 366 -10.99 -38.60 -34.41
N ARG A 367 -11.44 -39.88 -34.48
CA ARG A 367 -10.63 -41.04 -34.13
C ARG A 367 -9.42 -41.17 -35.06
N ALA A 368 -9.62 -41.10 -36.37
CA ALA A 368 -8.57 -41.18 -37.36
C ALA A 368 -7.54 -40.04 -37.19
N LYS A 369 -8.03 -38.83 -36.97
CA LYS A 369 -7.17 -37.67 -36.67
C LYS A 369 -6.36 -37.89 -35.42
N LEU A 370 -6.97 -38.32 -34.31
CA LEU A 370 -6.25 -38.59 -33.06
C LEU A 370 -5.16 -39.63 -33.25
N MET A 371 -5.46 -40.75 -33.90
CA MET A 371 -4.49 -41.84 -34.17
C MET A 371 -3.32 -41.36 -35.02
N SER A 372 -3.59 -40.55 -36.04
CA SER A 372 -2.54 -39.89 -36.85
C SER A 372 -1.64 -39.03 -36.03
N LEU A 373 -2.20 -38.14 -35.19
CA LEU A 373 -1.45 -37.23 -34.33
C LEU A 373 -0.63 -37.97 -33.29
N LEU A 374 -1.21 -38.97 -32.62
CA LEU A 374 -0.52 -39.79 -31.63
C LEU A 374 0.58 -40.67 -32.26
N SER A 375 0.61 -40.84 -33.55
CA SER A 375 1.69 -41.56 -34.27
C SER A 375 2.89 -40.67 -34.60
N LYS A 376 2.73 -39.33 -34.60
CA LYS A 376 3.84 -38.39 -34.73
C LYS A 376 4.65 -38.33 -33.43
N ALA A 377 5.93 -38.13 -33.56
CA ALA A 377 6.76 -37.79 -32.39
C ALA A 377 6.25 -36.46 -31.76
N SER A 378 6.29 -36.35 -30.43
CA SER A 378 5.77 -35.16 -29.75
C SER A 378 6.44 -33.85 -30.19
N ALA A 379 7.70 -33.90 -30.58
CA ALA A 379 8.44 -32.74 -31.11
C ALA A 379 7.99 -32.29 -32.51
N GLU A 380 7.26 -33.14 -33.25
CA GLU A 380 6.75 -32.85 -34.59
C GLU A 380 5.30 -32.38 -34.62
N ARG A 381 4.68 -32.28 -33.42
CA ARG A 381 3.30 -31.82 -33.27
C ARG A 381 3.25 -30.32 -33.16
N THR A 382 2.30 -29.73 -33.85
CA THR A 382 2.01 -28.30 -33.75
C THR A 382 1.22 -28.00 -32.46
N PRO A 383 1.15 -26.75 -32.02
CA PRO A 383 0.28 -26.35 -30.89
C PRO A 383 -1.20 -26.70 -31.10
N ASP A 384 -1.69 -26.66 -32.34
CA ASP A 384 -3.06 -27.03 -32.64
C ASP A 384 -3.28 -28.56 -32.63
N ASP A 385 -2.24 -29.36 -32.97
CA ASP A 385 -2.26 -30.79 -32.78
C ASP A 385 -2.39 -31.16 -31.30
N GLU A 386 -1.61 -30.50 -30.41
CA GLU A 386 -1.69 -30.74 -28.96
C GLU A 386 -3.04 -30.28 -28.39
N LYS A 387 -3.59 -29.13 -28.81
CA LYS A 387 -4.94 -28.67 -28.40
C LYS A 387 -6.02 -29.72 -28.79
N PHE A 388 -5.92 -30.33 -29.98
CA PHE A 388 -6.85 -31.36 -30.36
C PHE A 388 -6.70 -32.60 -29.48
N ILE A 389 -5.46 -33.05 -29.21
CA ILE A 389 -5.20 -34.19 -28.32
C ILE A 389 -5.75 -33.90 -26.93
N ASP A 390 -5.50 -32.72 -26.38
CA ASP A 390 -5.97 -32.28 -25.03
C ASP A 390 -7.50 -32.27 -24.95
N SER A 391 -8.21 -31.93 -26.03
CA SER A 391 -9.68 -31.97 -26.06
C SER A 391 -10.27 -33.40 -25.90
N GLN A 392 -9.47 -34.42 -26.12
CA GLN A 392 -9.89 -35.83 -26.02
C GLN A 392 -9.50 -36.47 -24.66
N VAL A 393 -8.71 -35.78 -23.83
CA VAL A 393 -8.14 -36.34 -22.59
C VAL A 393 -9.21 -36.80 -21.61
N GLU A 394 -10.24 -35.96 -21.35
CA GLU A 394 -11.31 -36.31 -20.42
C GLU A 394 -12.18 -37.46 -20.95
N ALA A 395 -12.56 -37.40 -22.21
CA ALA A 395 -13.41 -38.38 -22.85
C ALA A 395 -12.81 -39.79 -22.83
N LEU A 396 -11.48 -39.91 -22.98
CA LEU A 396 -10.76 -41.16 -22.95
C LEU A 396 -10.21 -41.52 -21.56
N GLY A 397 -10.51 -40.76 -20.53
CA GLY A 397 -10.01 -40.98 -19.18
C GLY A 397 -8.46 -40.92 -19.09
N ALA A 398 -7.84 -40.05 -19.87
CA ALA A 398 -6.38 -39.90 -19.93
C ALA A 398 -5.85 -38.76 -19.02
N THR A 399 -6.65 -38.33 -18.05
CA THR A 399 -6.22 -37.36 -17.03
C THR A 399 -5.13 -37.95 -16.14
N GLN A 400 -4.27 -37.08 -15.59
CA GLN A 400 -3.18 -37.54 -14.72
C GLN A 400 -3.68 -38.46 -13.59
N THR A 401 -4.77 -38.08 -12.91
CA THR A 401 -5.37 -38.86 -11.83
C THR A 401 -5.85 -40.25 -12.32
N ALA A 402 -6.45 -40.30 -13.49
CA ALA A 402 -6.88 -41.59 -14.08
C ALA A 402 -5.68 -42.48 -14.46
N LEU A 403 -4.61 -41.89 -15.00
CA LEU A 403 -3.38 -42.60 -15.32
C LEU A 403 -2.66 -43.09 -14.05
N GLU A 404 -2.60 -42.32 -13.00
CA GLU A 404 -2.06 -42.74 -11.68
C GLU A 404 -2.79 -44.00 -11.17
N LYS A 405 -4.10 -44.00 -11.29
CA LYS A 405 -4.93 -45.13 -10.87
C LYS A 405 -4.78 -46.38 -11.80
N ALA A 406 -4.68 -46.16 -13.10
CA ALA A 406 -4.60 -47.24 -14.09
C ALA A 406 -3.21 -47.90 -14.22
N TYR A 407 -2.14 -47.14 -13.95
CA TYR A 407 -0.77 -47.59 -14.22
C TYR A 407 0.15 -47.39 -13.00
N PRO A 408 0.40 -48.46 -12.19
CA PRO A 408 1.29 -48.39 -11.03
C PRO A 408 2.70 -47.89 -11.35
N GLY A 409 3.23 -48.24 -12.53
CA GLY A 409 4.55 -47.76 -12.98
C GLY A 409 4.60 -46.27 -13.23
N PHE A 410 3.53 -45.66 -13.77
CA PHE A 410 3.40 -44.21 -13.89
C PHE A 410 3.30 -43.55 -12.51
N ALA A 411 2.43 -44.09 -11.67
CA ALA A 411 2.24 -43.58 -10.31
C ALA A 411 3.55 -43.59 -9.47
N GLY A 412 4.33 -44.68 -9.57
CA GLY A 412 5.63 -44.82 -8.90
C GLY A 412 6.68 -43.82 -9.42
N ALA A 413 6.79 -43.64 -10.73
CA ALA A 413 7.72 -42.67 -11.31
C ALA A 413 7.35 -41.23 -10.96
N LEU A 414 6.05 -40.89 -10.98
CA LEU A 414 5.54 -39.60 -10.61
C LEU A 414 5.77 -39.31 -9.10
N ALA A 415 5.51 -40.30 -8.25
CA ALA A 415 5.76 -40.19 -6.83
C ALA A 415 7.25 -39.97 -6.50
N ALA A 416 8.15 -40.68 -7.20
CA ALA A 416 9.60 -40.51 -7.04
C ALA A 416 10.05 -39.09 -7.44
N ALA A 417 9.57 -38.56 -8.56
CA ALA A 417 9.88 -37.20 -8.99
C ALA A 417 9.33 -36.14 -8.02
N ARG A 418 8.09 -36.32 -7.55
CA ARG A 418 7.50 -35.43 -6.51
C ARG A 418 8.27 -35.47 -5.20
N THR A 419 8.71 -36.67 -4.76
CA THR A 419 9.53 -36.84 -3.57
C THR A 419 10.86 -36.11 -3.70
N ARG A 420 11.51 -36.17 -4.87
CA ARG A 420 12.75 -35.44 -5.11
C ARG A 420 12.53 -33.93 -5.11
N ILE A 421 11.45 -33.46 -5.74
CA ILE A 421 11.07 -32.01 -5.70
C ILE A 421 10.86 -31.55 -4.25
N GLU A 422 10.18 -32.35 -3.45
CA GLU A 422 9.95 -32.03 -2.03
C GLU A 422 11.25 -32.09 -1.19
N ALA A 423 12.16 -33.00 -1.51
CA ALA A 423 13.48 -33.03 -0.88
C ALA A 423 14.29 -31.77 -1.20
N ILE A 424 14.32 -31.36 -2.45
CA ILE A 424 14.94 -30.10 -2.89
C ILE A 424 14.32 -28.92 -2.14
N ARG A 425 13.01 -28.89 -1.98
CA ARG A 425 12.30 -27.86 -1.21
C ARG A 425 12.77 -27.79 0.23
N LYS A 426 12.90 -28.96 0.90
CA LYS A 426 13.38 -29.04 2.29
C LYS A 426 14.86 -28.65 2.42
N GLU A 427 15.70 -29.04 1.48
CA GLU A 427 17.13 -28.66 1.43
C GLU A 427 17.30 -27.12 1.33
N ASN A 428 16.32 -26.42 0.76
CA ASN A 428 16.32 -24.97 0.59
C ASN A 428 15.34 -24.23 1.52
N ALA A 429 14.75 -24.90 2.52
CA ALA A 429 13.81 -24.28 3.46
C ALA A 429 14.47 -23.25 4.37
N ASN A 430 15.75 -23.44 4.72
CA ASN A 430 16.51 -22.50 5.53
C ASN A 430 17.15 -21.42 4.67
N LEU A 431 16.40 -20.36 4.41
CA LEU A 431 16.88 -19.19 3.67
C LEU A 431 17.77 -18.32 4.57
N PRO A 432 18.89 -17.80 4.05
CA PRO A 432 19.62 -16.75 4.75
C PRO A 432 18.76 -15.49 4.86
N PRO A 433 19.12 -14.51 5.69
CA PRO A 433 18.49 -13.21 5.67
C PRO A 433 18.54 -12.60 4.27
N LEU A 434 17.39 -12.15 3.75
CA LEU A 434 17.23 -11.71 2.37
C LEU A 434 16.87 -10.23 2.29
N ILE A 435 17.34 -9.57 1.23
CA ILE A 435 16.91 -8.24 0.80
C ILE A 435 16.18 -8.39 -0.53
N TRP A 436 14.90 -8.02 -0.58
CA TRP A 436 14.12 -7.97 -1.81
C TRP A 436 14.41 -6.68 -2.56
N ALA A 437 15.54 -6.67 -3.25
CA ALA A 437 15.99 -5.54 -4.05
C ALA A 437 15.53 -5.62 -5.50
N THR A 438 15.47 -4.49 -6.16
CA THR A 438 15.46 -4.38 -7.63
C THR A 438 16.85 -4.04 -8.10
N PHE A 439 17.38 -4.77 -9.07
CA PHE A 439 18.71 -4.53 -9.63
C PHE A 439 18.77 -4.98 -11.09
N ASP A 440 19.66 -4.39 -11.85
CA ASP A 440 19.89 -4.76 -13.25
C ASP A 440 20.38 -6.20 -13.35
N VAL A 441 19.72 -7.00 -14.16
CA VAL A 441 20.07 -8.41 -14.39
C VAL A 441 21.02 -8.56 -15.57
N SER A 442 21.01 -7.59 -16.48
CA SER A 442 21.88 -7.54 -17.66
C SER A 442 22.38 -6.12 -17.89
N THR A 443 23.65 -5.99 -18.27
CA THR A 443 24.23 -4.73 -18.78
C THR A 443 23.94 -4.52 -20.27
N ASN A 444 23.44 -5.56 -20.93
CA ASN A 444 23.01 -5.53 -22.33
C ASN A 444 21.62 -6.19 -22.41
N PRO A 445 20.57 -5.47 -21.91
CA PRO A 445 19.21 -6.00 -21.90
C PRO A 445 18.67 -6.16 -23.33
N SER A 446 17.64 -6.99 -23.47
CA SER A 446 16.86 -7.01 -24.70
C SER A 446 16.27 -5.62 -24.97
N PRO A 447 16.17 -5.19 -26.26
CA PRO A 447 15.66 -3.85 -26.59
C PRO A 447 14.23 -3.66 -26.09
N ALA A 448 13.98 -2.58 -25.38
CA ALA A 448 12.60 -2.16 -25.09
C ALA A 448 11.88 -1.82 -26.40
N ARG A 449 10.61 -2.20 -26.52
CA ARG A 449 9.83 -1.97 -27.72
C ARG A 449 8.50 -1.31 -27.40
N LEU A 450 8.08 -0.42 -28.25
CA LEU A 450 6.70 0.06 -28.26
C LEU A 450 5.79 -1.12 -28.63
N LEU A 451 4.70 -1.30 -27.89
CA LEU A 451 3.74 -2.36 -28.15
C LEU A 451 2.49 -1.79 -28.80
N HIS A 452 2.08 -2.32 -29.96
CA HIS A 452 0.87 -1.89 -30.64
C HIS A 452 -0.36 -2.18 -29.76
N ARG A 453 -1.09 -1.12 -29.38
CA ARG A 453 -2.23 -1.20 -28.44
C ARG A 453 -1.91 -1.89 -27.10
N GLY A 454 -0.66 -1.88 -26.67
CA GLY A 454 -0.22 -2.51 -25.42
C GLY A 454 -0.08 -4.03 -25.51
N ASP A 455 -0.20 -4.61 -26.70
CA ASP A 455 -0.14 -6.03 -26.94
C ASP A 455 1.32 -6.49 -27.10
N TYR A 456 1.81 -7.29 -26.16
CA TYR A 456 3.18 -7.81 -26.15
C TYR A 456 3.49 -8.75 -27.32
N GLU A 457 2.47 -9.35 -27.97
CA GLU A 457 2.62 -10.17 -29.16
C GLU A 457 2.76 -9.33 -30.45
N GLN A 458 2.51 -8.01 -30.35
CA GLN A 458 2.61 -7.07 -31.46
C GLN A 458 3.64 -5.95 -31.19
N PRO A 459 4.93 -6.31 -31.04
CA PRO A 459 5.97 -5.32 -30.83
C PRO A 459 6.19 -4.49 -32.12
N ALA A 460 6.28 -3.17 -31.95
CA ALA A 460 6.64 -2.24 -33.01
C ALA A 460 8.16 -1.94 -32.99
N HIS A 461 8.54 -0.67 -33.12
CA HIS A 461 9.95 -0.28 -33.10
C HIS A 461 10.57 -0.31 -31.72
N SER A 462 11.90 -0.42 -31.67
CA SER A 462 12.67 -0.30 -30.44
C SER A 462 12.69 1.15 -29.98
N VAL A 463 12.69 1.36 -28.67
CA VAL A 463 12.75 2.66 -28.02
C VAL A 463 13.95 2.76 -27.08
N GLU A 464 14.59 3.91 -27.07
CA GLU A 464 15.68 4.22 -26.14
C GLU A 464 15.11 4.78 -24.81
N PRO A 465 15.84 4.64 -23.68
CA PRO A 465 15.46 5.25 -22.42
C PRO A 465 15.21 6.75 -22.53
N GLY A 466 14.11 7.24 -21.96
CA GLY A 466 13.75 8.65 -22.01
C GLY A 466 12.65 9.00 -21.02
N VAL A 467 12.40 10.30 -20.85
CA VAL A 467 11.43 10.86 -19.92
C VAL A 467 10.38 11.72 -20.63
N LEU A 468 9.39 12.20 -19.87
CA LEU A 468 8.31 13.03 -20.40
C LEU A 468 8.84 14.42 -20.75
N ARG A 469 8.77 14.79 -22.02
CA ARG A 469 9.28 16.08 -22.51
C ARG A 469 8.53 17.28 -21.93
N ALA A 470 7.26 17.10 -21.61
CA ALA A 470 6.44 18.14 -21.02
C ALA A 470 6.91 18.57 -19.61
N LEU A 471 7.68 17.74 -18.92
CA LEU A 471 8.14 17.94 -17.53
C LEU A 471 9.65 18.18 -17.43
N GLY A 472 10.36 18.11 -18.53
CA GLY A 472 11.81 18.36 -18.55
C GLY A 472 12.18 19.84 -18.66
N PRO A 473 13.37 20.23 -18.19
CA PRO A 473 13.92 21.55 -18.45
C PRO A 473 14.06 21.77 -19.95
N SER A 474 13.76 22.99 -20.37
CA SER A 474 13.85 23.37 -21.80
C SER A 474 15.29 23.23 -22.26
N GLY A 475 15.57 22.25 -23.13
CA GLY A 475 16.86 22.09 -23.80
C GLY A 475 17.85 21.12 -23.16
N ASP A 476 17.53 20.45 -22.04
CA ASP A 476 18.38 19.41 -21.48
C ASP A 476 17.86 18.01 -21.89
N PRO A 477 18.52 17.28 -22.79
CA PRO A 477 18.10 15.94 -23.15
C PRO A 477 18.37 15.00 -21.97
N PHE A 478 17.40 14.15 -21.65
CA PHE A 478 17.60 13.07 -20.69
C PHE A 478 18.81 12.24 -21.11
N HIS A 479 19.81 12.18 -20.24
CA HIS A 479 21.07 11.49 -20.52
C HIS A 479 21.40 10.45 -19.48
N VAL A 480 21.57 9.21 -19.92
CA VAL A 480 22.04 8.11 -19.09
C VAL A 480 23.56 8.09 -19.12
N ALA A 481 24.19 8.58 -18.08
CA ALA A 481 25.64 8.50 -17.95
C ALA A 481 26.07 7.05 -17.69
N LYS A 482 26.89 6.49 -18.56
CA LYS A 482 27.51 5.18 -18.31
C LYS A 482 28.46 5.32 -17.12
N VAL A 483 28.23 4.54 -16.07
CA VAL A 483 29.14 4.46 -14.94
C VAL A 483 30.27 3.49 -15.32
N PRO A 484 31.52 3.95 -15.46
CA PRO A 484 32.63 3.07 -15.83
C PRO A 484 32.76 1.92 -14.83
N HIS A 485 33.00 0.72 -15.35
CA HIS A 485 33.22 -0.50 -14.56
C HIS A 485 32.02 -0.98 -13.71
N SER A 486 30.86 -0.35 -13.83
CA SER A 486 29.66 -0.79 -13.13
C SER A 486 28.91 -1.85 -13.94
N ARG A 487 28.26 -2.78 -13.22
CA ARG A 487 27.35 -3.77 -13.83
C ARG A 487 25.90 -3.27 -13.86
N THR A 488 25.71 -1.95 -13.89
CA THR A 488 24.39 -1.32 -14.00
C THR A 488 24.29 -0.47 -15.26
N SER A 489 23.07 -0.23 -15.72
CA SER A 489 22.80 0.66 -16.85
C SER A 489 22.93 2.13 -16.50
N GLY A 490 22.71 2.52 -15.24
CA GLY A 490 22.62 3.90 -14.77
C GLY A 490 21.31 4.59 -15.13
N GLY A 491 20.36 3.87 -15.73
CA GLY A 491 19.10 4.43 -16.22
C GLY A 491 18.18 4.90 -15.10
N ARG A 492 18.04 4.12 -14.05
CA ARG A 492 17.18 4.46 -12.91
C ARG A 492 17.78 5.60 -12.06
N LEU A 493 19.10 5.67 -11.98
CA LEU A 493 19.80 6.79 -11.34
C LEU A 493 19.61 8.10 -12.13
N ALA A 494 19.64 8.03 -13.47
CA ALA A 494 19.33 9.18 -14.31
C ALA A 494 17.87 9.63 -14.13
N LEU A 495 16.92 8.70 -14.06
CA LEU A 495 15.52 9.00 -13.75
C LEU A 495 15.35 9.67 -12.39
N ALA A 496 16.02 9.16 -11.36
CA ALA A 496 15.97 9.74 -10.02
C ALA A 496 16.49 11.20 -10.01
N ARG A 497 17.59 11.47 -10.71
CA ARG A 497 18.15 12.82 -10.84
C ARG A 497 17.21 13.76 -11.60
N TRP A 498 16.55 13.26 -12.64
CA TRP A 498 15.57 14.04 -13.38
C TRP A 498 14.35 14.40 -12.51
N LEU A 499 13.79 13.42 -11.76
CA LEU A 499 12.68 13.63 -10.84
C LEU A 499 13.02 14.61 -9.71
N THR A 500 14.24 14.59 -9.22
CA THR A 500 14.68 15.43 -8.10
C THR A 500 15.38 16.72 -8.54
N ASN A 501 15.39 17.02 -9.84
CA ASN A 501 15.86 18.27 -10.34
C ASN A 501 14.98 19.43 -9.85
N ARG A 502 15.60 20.55 -9.50
CA ARG A 502 14.88 21.73 -8.99
C ARG A 502 13.84 22.29 -9.98
N GLU A 503 14.10 22.13 -11.27
CA GLU A 503 13.18 22.58 -12.32
C GLU A 503 12.06 21.58 -12.60
N HIS A 504 12.09 20.36 -12.01
CA HIS A 504 11.04 19.38 -12.17
C HIS A 504 9.75 19.87 -11.50
N PRO A 505 8.64 20.04 -12.24
CA PRO A 505 7.49 20.79 -11.75
C PRO A 505 6.65 20.03 -10.70
N LEU A 506 6.70 18.71 -10.65
CA LEU A 506 5.74 17.90 -9.91
C LEU A 506 6.28 17.32 -8.59
N THR A 507 7.49 16.78 -8.56
CA THR A 507 7.98 15.97 -7.44
C THR A 507 7.86 16.66 -6.09
N ALA A 508 8.30 17.91 -5.98
CA ALA A 508 8.19 18.70 -4.75
C ALA A 508 6.73 19.03 -4.41
N ARG A 509 5.95 19.50 -5.40
CA ARG A 509 4.51 19.81 -5.22
C ARG A 509 3.72 18.60 -4.72
N VAL A 510 3.94 17.45 -5.31
CA VAL A 510 3.22 16.21 -4.95
C VAL A 510 3.55 15.82 -3.51
N MET A 511 4.82 15.91 -3.11
CA MET A 511 5.19 15.56 -1.74
C MET A 511 4.63 16.54 -0.71
N VAL A 512 4.76 17.84 -0.90
CA VAL A 512 4.22 18.83 0.05
C VAL A 512 2.68 18.81 0.09
N ASN A 513 2.02 18.51 -1.04
CA ASN A 513 0.57 18.29 -1.07
C ASN A 513 0.14 17.09 -0.22
N ARG A 514 0.89 15.99 -0.23
CA ARG A 514 0.63 14.83 0.63
C ARG A 514 0.88 15.14 2.11
N LEU A 515 1.97 15.86 2.44
CA LEU A 515 2.22 16.29 3.81
C LEU A 515 1.04 17.14 4.32
N TRP A 516 0.59 18.09 3.51
CA TRP A 516 -0.61 18.88 3.81
C TRP A 516 -1.86 18.01 3.99
N GLN A 517 -2.09 17.05 3.06
CA GLN A 517 -3.22 16.13 3.13
C GLN A 517 -3.24 15.32 4.43
N TYR A 518 -2.10 14.82 4.88
CA TYR A 518 -2.05 14.01 6.09
C TYR A 518 -2.27 14.85 7.35
N HIS A 519 -1.88 16.12 7.35
CA HIS A 519 -2.15 17.04 8.45
C HIS A 519 -3.61 17.53 8.50
N PHE A 520 -4.20 17.82 7.34
CA PHE A 520 -5.52 18.45 7.24
C PHE A 520 -6.63 17.53 6.69
N GLY A 521 -6.32 16.27 6.36
CA GLY A 521 -7.28 15.30 5.79
C GLY A 521 -7.52 15.45 4.29
N MET A 522 -7.24 16.63 3.71
CA MET A 522 -7.35 16.90 2.28
C MET A 522 -6.17 17.72 1.78
N GLY A 523 -5.62 17.37 0.62
CA GLY A 523 -4.53 18.12 -0.01
C GLY A 523 -4.98 19.49 -0.53
N LEU A 524 -4.02 20.39 -0.73
CA LEU A 524 -4.23 21.62 -1.49
C LEU A 524 -4.73 21.30 -2.90
N VAL A 525 -4.25 20.22 -3.48
CA VAL A 525 -4.81 19.53 -4.65
C VAL A 525 -5.56 18.30 -4.13
N ALA A 526 -6.88 18.26 -4.30
CA ALA A 526 -7.74 17.22 -3.73
C ALA A 526 -7.54 15.83 -4.38
N THR A 527 -6.91 15.78 -5.56
CA THR A 527 -6.54 14.54 -6.30
C THR A 527 -5.04 14.29 -6.19
N PRO A 528 -4.54 13.67 -5.10
CA PRO A 528 -3.10 13.58 -4.81
C PRO A 528 -2.32 12.68 -5.77
N ASP A 529 -2.99 11.93 -6.63
CA ASP A 529 -2.46 11.03 -7.65
C ASP A 529 -2.79 11.45 -9.10
N ASP A 530 -3.47 12.61 -9.25
CA ASP A 530 -3.77 13.21 -10.55
C ASP A 530 -3.58 14.72 -10.51
N PHE A 531 -2.40 15.16 -10.93
CA PHE A 531 -2.02 16.57 -11.14
C PHE A 531 -2.14 16.99 -12.60
N GLY A 532 -2.65 16.09 -13.46
CA GLY A 532 -2.89 16.35 -14.88
C GLY A 532 -4.13 17.20 -15.14
N GLU A 533 -4.52 17.28 -16.38
CA GLU A 533 -5.66 18.08 -16.87
C GLU A 533 -7.00 17.71 -16.21
N ARG A 534 -7.15 16.45 -15.81
CA ARG A 534 -8.37 15.94 -15.14
C ARG A 534 -8.32 16.10 -13.63
N GLY A 535 -7.14 16.35 -13.07
CA GLY A 535 -6.96 16.56 -11.65
C GLY A 535 -7.59 17.86 -11.15
N ALA A 536 -7.84 17.91 -9.84
CA ALA A 536 -8.34 19.10 -9.19
C ALA A 536 -7.32 20.24 -9.27
N ARG A 537 -7.79 21.47 -9.44
CA ARG A 537 -6.92 22.62 -9.28
C ARG A 537 -6.58 22.86 -7.81
N PRO A 538 -5.40 23.36 -7.49
CA PRO A 538 -5.05 23.69 -6.13
C PRO A 538 -5.96 24.79 -5.56
N THR A 539 -6.43 24.60 -4.33
CA THR A 539 -7.22 25.61 -3.62
C THR A 539 -6.40 26.87 -3.30
N HIS A 540 -5.11 26.70 -3.04
CA HIS A 540 -4.15 27.75 -2.72
C HIS A 540 -2.89 27.55 -3.58
N PRO A 541 -2.91 27.95 -4.87
CA PRO A 541 -1.81 27.66 -5.79
C PRO A 541 -0.48 28.28 -5.37
N GLU A 542 -0.52 29.52 -4.86
CA GLU A 542 0.67 30.22 -4.37
C GLU A 542 1.25 29.54 -3.12
N LEU A 543 0.42 29.08 -2.19
CA LEU A 543 0.87 28.34 -1.01
C LEU A 543 1.52 27.00 -1.42
N LEU A 544 0.94 26.29 -2.37
CA LEU A 544 1.50 25.03 -2.88
C LEU A 544 2.91 25.26 -3.48
N ASP A 545 3.07 26.28 -4.27
CA ASP A 545 4.34 26.62 -4.90
C ASP A 545 5.37 27.13 -3.89
N TRP A 546 4.91 27.94 -2.90
CA TRP A 546 5.77 28.40 -1.82
C TRP A 546 6.29 27.24 -0.97
N LEU A 547 5.41 26.31 -0.57
CA LEU A 547 5.80 25.10 0.19
C LEU A 547 6.75 24.20 -0.63
N ALA A 548 6.49 24.01 -1.93
CA ALA A 548 7.36 23.23 -2.79
C ALA A 548 8.75 23.87 -2.93
N ALA A 549 8.83 25.19 -3.09
CA ALA A 549 10.09 25.92 -3.12
C ALA A 549 10.82 25.87 -1.76
N GLU A 550 10.08 26.08 -0.66
CA GLU A 550 10.61 25.99 0.70
C GLU A 550 11.19 24.60 1.00
N PHE A 551 10.51 23.54 0.56
CA PHE A 551 10.94 22.15 0.71
C PHE A 551 12.28 21.91 -0.01
N MET A 552 12.40 22.36 -1.26
CA MET A 552 13.63 22.22 -2.02
C MET A 552 14.77 23.07 -1.45
N ASP A 553 14.50 24.31 -1.05
CA ASP A 553 15.50 25.26 -0.55
C ASP A 553 16.07 24.86 0.82
N ASN A 554 15.30 24.12 1.63
CA ASN A 554 15.72 23.61 2.92
C ASN A 554 16.12 22.13 2.89
N GLY A 555 16.79 21.72 1.81
CA GLY A 555 17.44 20.42 1.69
C GLY A 555 16.47 19.24 1.58
N TRP A 556 15.25 19.47 1.09
CA TRP A 556 14.22 18.44 0.96
C TRP A 556 13.86 17.76 2.30
N SER A 557 13.93 18.51 3.41
CA SER A 557 13.61 18.05 4.76
C SER A 557 12.09 17.96 4.97
N ILE A 558 11.60 16.77 5.23
CA ILE A 558 10.20 16.51 5.54
C ILE A 558 9.85 17.12 6.91
N LYS A 559 10.74 16.96 7.90
CA LYS A 559 10.52 17.54 9.24
C LYS A 559 10.50 19.05 9.23
N HIS A 560 11.20 19.72 8.31
CA HIS A 560 11.12 21.17 8.13
C HIS A 560 9.69 21.60 7.73
N ILE A 561 9.08 20.90 6.76
CA ILE A 561 7.70 21.19 6.36
C ILE A 561 6.71 20.88 7.48
N HIS A 562 6.91 19.82 8.25
CA HIS A 562 6.11 19.55 9.44
C HIS A 562 6.17 20.72 10.43
N ARG A 563 7.36 21.22 10.73
CA ARG A 563 7.52 22.38 11.65
C ARG A 563 6.74 23.59 11.16
N LEU A 564 6.82 23.89 9.88
CA LEU A 564 6.09 25.01 9.29
C LEU A 564 4.57 24.83 9.44
N ILE A 565 4.05 23.67 9.09
CA ILE A 565 2.61 23.39 9.15
C ILE A 565 2.14 23.41 10.61
N LEU A 566 2.78 22.65 11.49
CA LEU A 566 2.36 22.46 12.87
C LEU A 566 2.46 23.73 13.70
N ASN A 567 3.44 24.57 13.43
CA ASN A 567 3.60 25.86 14.13
C ASN A 567 2.77 26.99 13.50
N SER A 568 2.02 26.75 12.43
CA SER A 568 1.11 27.75 11.86
C SER A 568 -0.13 27.98 12.73
N ALA A 569 -0.65 29.18 12.72
CA ALA A 569 -1.94 29.47 13.32
C ALA A 569 -3.05 28.66 12.65
N THR A 570 -2.91 28.42 11.36
CA THR A 570 -3.83 27.61 10.53
C THR A 570 -4.03 26.19 11.09
N TRP A 571 -2.96 25.50 11.48
CA TRP A 571 -3.06 24.15 12.02
C TRP A 571 -3.56 24.12 13.47
N ARG A 572 -3.26 25.17 14.22
CA ARG A 572 -3.63 25.30 15.64
C ARG A 572 -5.07 25.75 15.88
N GLN A 573 -5.86 25.99 14.83
CA GLN A 573 -7.27 26.41 14.94
C GLN A 573 -8.13 25.36 15.62
N THR A 574 -9.18 25.84 16.32
CA THR A 574 -10.25 24.96 16.84
C THR A 574 -11.09 24.38 15.70
N SER A 575 -11.65 23.19 15.92
CA SER A 575 -12.61 22.55 15.00
C SER A 575 -14.07 22.86 15.32
N PHE A 576 -14.33 23.50 16.46
CA PHE A 576 -15.68 23.59 17.02
C PHE A 576 -16.67 24.47 16.24
N ILE A 577 -16.22 25.41 15.41
CA ILE A 577 -17.08 26.43 14.78
C ILE A 577 -17.71 25.92 13.46
N ALA A 578 -17.20 24.86 12.82
CA ALA A 578 -17.84 24.31 11.63
C ALA A 578 -19.30 23.85 11.86
N ALA A 579 -19.65 23.44 13.07
CA ALA A 579 -21.01 23.05 13.42
C ALA A 579 -21.96 24.25 13.62
N THR A 580 -21.45 25.39 14.13
CA THR A 580 -22.23 26.60 14.38
C THR A 580 -22.47 27.37 13.08
N VAL A 581 -21.44 27.53 12.26
CA VAL A 581 -21.56 28.18 10.94
C VAL A 581 -22.44 27.34 9.99
N ARG A 582 -22.38 26.01 10.04
CA ARG A 582 -23.31 25.14 9.29
C ARG A 582 -24.76 25.32 9.76
N ARG A 583 -25.03 25.40 11.06
CA ARG A 583 -26.39 25.61 11.57
C ARG A 583 -26.98 26.95 11.17
N GLU A 584 -26.16 28.01 11.12
CA GLU A 584 -26.60 29.31 10.66
C GLU A 584 -26.75 29.40 9.15
N ALA A 585 -25.91 28.69 8.37
CA ALA A 585 -26.03 28.57 6.92
C ALA A 585 -27.20 27.67 6.51
N ASP A 586 -27.45 26.56 7.19
CA ASP A 586 -28.59 25.67 6.94
C ASP A 586 -29.93 26.30 7.33
N ALA A 587 -29.93 27.18 8.33
CA ALA A 587 -31.11 28.00 8.70
C ALA A 587 -31.47 29.07 7.64
N ASN A 588 -30.48 29.52 6.85
CA ASN A 588 -30.65 30.49 5.77
C ASN A 588 -30.76 29.91 4.37
N LEU A 589 -30.52 28.59 4.18
CA LEU A 589 -30.49 27.91 2.88
C LEU A 589 -31.53 26.77 2.79
N ALA A 590 -32.80 27.09 3.08
CA ALA A 590 -33.90 26.18 2.75
C ALA A 590 -34.31 26.26 1.26
N SER A 591 -33.34 26.51 0.35
CA SER A 591 -33.56 26.45 -1.09
C SER A 591 -32.22 26.40 -1.86
N ASP A 592 -31.79 25.27 -2.26
CA ASP A 592 -31.15 24.85 -3.51
C ASP A 592 -30.07 23.78 -3.30
N ASP A 593 -30.29 22.61 -3.89
CA ASP A 593 -29.55 21.35 -3.70
C ASP A 593 -28.21 21.27 -4.44
N THR A 594 -27.72 22.36 -5.03
CA THR A 594 -26.47 22.37 -5.85
C THR A 594 -25.24 23.00 -5.18
N THR A 595 -25.38 23.54 -3.97
CA THR A 595 -24.28 24.25 -3.29
C THR A 595 -23.49 23.42 -2.29
N ALA A 596 -23.94 22.20 -1.95
CA ALA A 596 -23.26 21.33 -0.96
C ALA A 596 -21.84 20.85 -1.40
N ALA A 597 -21.60 20.69 -2.71
CA ALA A 597 -20.30 20.27 -3.24
C ALA A 597 -19.23 21.38 -3.23
N HIS A 598 -19.64 22.64 -3.23
CA HIS A 598 -18.71 23.79 -3.25
C HIS A 598 -18.35 24.30 -1.87
N ALA A 599 -19.15 24.01 -0.87
CA ALA A 599 -18.87 24.38 0.54
C ALA A 599 -17.74 23.57 1.17
N SER A 600 -17.39 22.38 0.60
CA SER A 600 -16.35 21.52 1.14
C SER A 600 -14.92 22.02 0.87
N THR A 601 -14.69 22.83 -0.18
CA THR A 601 -13.35 23.29 -0.58
C THR A 601 -12.90 24.58 0.12
N GLY A 602 -13.83 25.42 0.57
CA GLY A 602 -13.51 26.65 1.30
C GLY A 602 -13.50 26.48 2.83
N ALA A 603 -14.23 25.51 3.37
CA ALA A 603 -14.40 25.33 4.81
C ALA A 603 -13.14 24.79 5.53
N ALA A 604 -12.24 24.11 4.83
CA ALA A 604 -11.02 23.55 5.43
C ALA A 604 -10.03 24.63 5.91
N ALA A 605 -10.10 25.86 5.38
CA ALA A 605 -9.27 26.98 5.83
C ALA A 605 -9.89 27.79 6.99
N ALA A 606 -11.18 27.60 7.29
CA ALA A 606 -11.91 28.33 8.33
C ALA A 606 -11.98 27.58 9.69
N GLY A 607 -11.23 26.46 9.84
CA GLY A 607 -11.15 25.68 11.07
C GLY A 607 -10.41 24.37 10.84
N PHE A 608 -9.97 23.70 11.89
CA PHE A 608 -9.34 22.39 11.78
C PHE A 608 -10.41 21.31 11.57
N PRO A 609 -10.27 20.40 10.58
CA PRO A 609 -11.28 19.37 10.34
C PRO A 609 -11.22 18.27 11.41
N SER A 610 -12.35 17.97 12.05
CA SER A 610 -12.46 16.75 12.87
C SER A 610 -12.32 15.51 11.99
N ARG A 611 -11.45 14.57 12.37
CA ARG A 611 -11.11 13.38 11.57
C ARG A 611 -11.17 12.12 12.39
N ARG A 612 -11.69 11.05 11.78
CA ARG A 612 -11.57 9.73 12.37
C ARG A 612 -10.10 9.27 12.31
N LEU A 613 -9.65 8.60 13.36
CA LEU A 613 -8.35 7.91 13.38
C LEU A 613 -8.30 6.80 12.32
N GLU A 614 -7.13 6.57 11.76
CA GLU A 614 -6.89 5.46 10.86
C GLU A 614 -6.91 4.12 11.60
N ALA A 615 -7.21 3.04 10.90
CA ALA A 615 -7.36 1.69 11.45
C ALA A 615 -6.20 1.26 12.35
N GLU A 616 -4.97 1.52 11.92
CA GLU A 616 -3.76 1.19 12.68
C GLU A 616 -3.66 2.03 13.95
N ALA A 617 -3.96 3.32 13.89
CA ALA A 617 -3.94 4.21 15.05
C ALA A 617 -5.01 3.82 16.07
N ILE A 618 -6.21 3.41 15.62
CA ILE A 618 -7.27 2.90 16.50
C ILE A 618 -6.79 1.65 17.25
N ARG A 619 -6.26 0.64 16.53
CA ARG A 619 -5.77 -0.58 17.17
C ARG A 619 -4.61 -0.31 18.13
N ASP A 620 -3.67 0.54 17.73
CA ASP A 620 -2.52 0.88 18.54
C ASP A 620 -2.92 1.69 19.79
N ALA A 621 -3.91 2.59 19.66
CA ALA A 621 -4.47 3.35 20.80
C ALA A 621 -5.21 2.42 21.79
N LEU A 622 -5.96 1.41 21.31
CA LEU A 622 -6.58 0.40 22.18
C LEU A 622 -5.54 -0.33 23.03
N LEU A 623 -4.43 -0.74 22.42
CA LEU A 623 -3.32 -1.39 23.11
C LEU A 623 -2.60 -0.45 24.08
N GLU A 624 -2.38 0.80 23.69
CA GLU A 624 -1.67 1.79 24.49
C GLU A 624 -2.45 2.12 25.76
N VAL A 625 -3.73 2.45 25.62
CA VAL A 625 -4.62 2.77 26.74
C VAL A 625 -4.77 1.58 27.69
N ALA A 626 -4.83 0.36 27.16
CA ALA A 626 -4.86 -0.87 27.93
C ALA A 626 -3.52 -1.17 28.65
N GLY A 627 -2.43 -0.49 28.31
CA GLY A 627 -1.09 -0.77 28.82
C GLY A 627 -0.50 -2.08 28.28
N LEU A 628 -0.91 -2.49 27.11
CA LEU A 628 -0.51 -3.73 26.47
C LEU A 628 0.47 -3.52 25.29
N LEU A 629 0.62 -2.29 24.80
CA LEU A 629 1.39 -2.03 23.58
C LEU A 629 2.87 -2.39 23.77
N ASP A 630 3.35 -3.34 22.96
CA ASP A 630 4.77 -3.60 22.81
C ASP A 630 5.38 -2.60 21.82
N ARG A 631 6.22 -1.72 22.31
CA ARG A 631 6.87 -0.62 21.58
C ARG A 631 8.17 -1.06 20.88
N GLN A 632 8.43 -2.37 20.73
CA GLN A 632 9.60 -2.88 20.02
C GLN A 632 9.61 -2.42 18.56
N LEU A 633 10.69 -1.75 18.17
CA LEU A 633 10.91 -1.25 16.80
C LEU A 633 11.55 -2.32 15.92
N PHE A 634 11.22 -2.26 14.62
CA PHE A 634 11.87 -3.03 13.54
C PHE A 634 11.71 -4.54 13.61
N GLY A 635 12.22 -5.23 12.60
CA GLY A 635 12.30 -6.68 12.53
C GLY A 635 11.10 -7.34 11.84
N GLU A 636 11.01 -8.64 11.95
CA GLU A 636 10.04 -9.47 11.27
C GLU A 636 8.60 -9.08 11.57
N SER A 637 7.76 -9.24 10.57
CA SER A 637 6.34 -8.92 10.65
C SER A 637 5.56 -10.00 11.38
N LEU A 638 4.50 -9.57 12.08
CA LEU A 638 3.57 -10.45 12.76
C LEU A 638 2.72 -11.21 11.75
N PRO A 639 2.75 -12.54 11.73
CA PRO A 639 1.97 -13.31 10.79
C PRO A 639 0.47 -13.18 11.05
N THR A 640 -0.32 -13.17 9.98
CA THR A 640 -1.78 -13.21 10.03
C THR A 640 -2.29 -14.60 9.70
N GLN A 641 -3.45 -14.96 10.24
CA GLN A 641 -4.13 -16.22 9.98
C GLN A 641 -5.61 -16.00 9.73
N ARG A 642 -6.18 -16.82 8.84
CA ARG A 642 -7.61 -16.87 8.65
C ARG A 642 -8.23 -17.85 9.63
N LEU A 643 -9.22 -17.37 10.38
CA LEU A 643 -9.95 -18.16 11.36
C LEU A 643 -11.05 -19.00 10.68
N PRO A 644 -11.57 -20.07 11.36
CA PRO A 644 -12.64 -20.91 10.82
C PRO A 644 -13.94 -20.15 10.50
N ASP A 645 -14.21 -19.04 11.19
CA ASP A 645 -15.38 -18.17 10.96
C ASP A 645 -15.19 -17.18 9.79
N GLY A 646 -14.04 -17.26 9.09
CA GLY A 646 -13.71 -16.41 7.94
C GLY A 646 -13.04 -15.10 8.29
N ARG A 647 -12.93 -14.70 9.55
CA ARG A 647 -12.16 -13.53 9.99
C ARG A 647 -10.67 -13.76 9.78
N THR A 648 -9.95 -12.70 9.57
CA THR A 648 -8.49 -12.69 9.61
C THR A 648 -8.02 -11.97 10.85
N ASP A 649 -7.06 -12.57 11.57
CA ASP A 649 -6.48 -12.00 12.77
C ASP A 649 -4.97 -12.27 12.83
N ILE A 650 -4.26 -11.64 13.78
CA ILE A 650 -2.85 -11.93 14.05
C ILE A 650 -2.76 -13.34 14.64
N SER A 651 -1.77 -14.11 14.19
CA SER A 651 -1.57 -15.47 14.69
C SER A 651 -1.36 -15.48 16.22
N THR A 652 -2.19 -16.26 16.93
CA THR A 652 -2.14 -16.37 18.40
C THR A 652 -0.86 -17.02 18.92
N ASN A 653 -0.13 -17.72 18.06
CA ASN A 653 1.15 -18.35 18.42
C ASN A 653 2.32 -17.35 18.49
N SER A 654 2.09 -16.08 18.14
CA SER A 654 3.11 -15.04 18.21
C SER A 654 3.16 -14.44 19.60
N THR A 655 4.31 -14.50 20.26
CA THR A 655 4.57 -13.84 21.55
C THR A 655 4.57 -12.30 21.41
N THR A 656 4.69 -11.78 20.19
CA THR A 656 4.79 -10.35 19.87
C THR A 656 3.49 -9.76 19.32
N ARG A 657 2.35 -10.44 19.47
CA ARG A 657 1.05 -10.03 18.90
C ARG A 657 0.56 -8.63 19.31
N LEU A 658 1.17 -8.05 20.33
CA LEU A 658 0.81 -6.76 20.92
C LEU A 658 1.64 -5.59 20.36
N ARG A 659 2.49 -5.83 19.35
CA ARG A 659 3.27 -4.78 18.70
C ARG A 659 2.38 -3.83 17.87
N ARG A 660 2.92 -2.68 17.51
CA ARG A 660 2.25 -1.71 16.65
C ARG A 660 1.81 -2.31 15.33
N SER A 661 0.68 -1.80 14.84
CA SER A 661 0.02 -2.31 13.62
C SER A 661 0.88 -2.24 12.36
N ILE A 662 1.85 -1.31 12.29
CA ILE A 662 2.80 -1.25 11.17
C ILE A 662 3.65 -2.51 11.02
N TYR A 663 3.79 -3.30 12.10
CA TYR A 663 4.53 -4.57 12.09
C TYR A 663 3.66 -5.78 11.80
N ILE A 664 2.37 -5.63 11.55
CA ILE A 664 1.52 -6.73 11.08
C ILE A 664 1.87 -7.01 9.62
N SER A 665 2.01 -8.29 9.27
CA SER A 665 2.29 -8.70 7.89
C SER A 665 1.18 -8.22 6.96
N THR A 666 1.52 -7.34 6.04
CA THR A 666 0.59 -6.78 5.05
C THR A 666 0.51 -7.73 3.86
N ARG A 667 -0.55 -8.53 3.79
CA ARG A 667 -0.83 -9.41 2.65
C ARG A 667 -2.06 -8.93 1.90
N ARG A 668 -2.07 -9.10 0.58
CA ARG A 668 -3.18 -8.63 -0.28
C ARG A 668 -4.48 -9.38 -0.04
N THR A 669 -4.40 -10.67 0.32
CA THR A 669 -5.58 -11.53 0.52
C THR A 669 -5.97 -11.73 1.99
N THR A 670 -5.14 -11.31 2.95
CA THR A 670 -5.35 -11.57 4.39
C THR A 670 -5.06 -10.35 5.24
N VAL A 671 -5.84 -9.29 5.06
CA VAL A 671 -5.81 -8.10 5.94
C VAL A 671 -6.61 -8.41 7.21
N PRO A 672 -6.13 -8.07 8.42
CA PRO A 672 -6.90 -8.25 9.65
C PRO A 672 -8.28 -7.60 9.59
N THR A 673 -9.31 -8.33 10.03
CA THR A 673 -10.72 -7.90 9.90
C THR A 673 -11.00 -6.59 10.62
N LEU A 674 -10.39 -6.35 11.80
CA LEU A 674 -10.50 -5.08 12.50
C LEU A 674 -9.98 -3.91 11.66
N LEU A 675 -8.80 -4.07 11.03
CA LEU A 675 -8.23 -3.01 10.20
C LEU A 675 -9.09 -2.77 8.95
N THR A 676 -9.59 -3.83 8.32
CA THR A 676 -10.49 -3.70 7.15
C THR A 676 -11.79 -2.98 7.51
N ALA A 677 -12.36 -3.23 8.70
CA ALA A 677 -13.56 -2.54 9.16
C ALA A 677 -13.37 -1.02 9.27
N PHE A 678 -12.14 -0.56 9.53
CA PHE A 678 -11.76 0.85 9.62
C PHE A 678 -11.00 1.34 8.38
N ASP A 679 -11.31 0.82 7.21
CA ASP A 679 -10.83 1.26 5.89
C ASP A 679 -9.32 1.11 5.65
N ALA A 680 -8.66 0.12 6.28
CA ALA A 680 -7.29 -0.20 5.89
C ALA A 680 -7.24 -0.67 4.43
N PRO A 681 -6.29 -0.19 3.61
CA PRO A 681 -6.24 -0.51 2.19
C PRO A 681 -5.86 -1.98 1.92
N SER A 682 -6.38 -2.53 0.82
CA SER A 682 -6.10 -3.91 0.37
C SER A 682 -4.76 -4.09 -0.33
N MET A 683 -4.03 -3.01 -0.63
CA MET A 683 -2.74 -2.99 -1.35
C MET A 683 -2.74 -3.67 -2.73
N ASP A 684 -3.89 -3.70 -3.40
CA ASP A 684 -4.03 -4.15 -4.80
C ASP A 684 -3.44 -3.13 -5.80
N THR A 685 -3.34 -1.88 -5.37
CA THR A 685 -2.62 -0.80 -6.03
C THR A 685 -2.02 0.11 -4.95
N ASN A 686 -1.38 1.19 -5.34
CA ASN A 686 -1.00 2.25 -4.39
C ASN A 686 -2.21 3.10 -3.99
N TRP A 687 -2.22 3.53 -2.72
CA TRP A 687 -3.32 4.28 -2.10
C TRP A 687 -2.84 5.67 -1.67
N PRO A 688 -2.96 6.69 -2.52
CA PRO A 688 -2.54 8.06 -2.21
C PRO A 688 -3.50 8.76 -1.22
N LYS A 689 -4.71 8.23 -1.07
CA LYS A 689 -5.73 8.70 -0.13
C LYS A 689 -6.58 7.51 0.34
N ARG A 690 -6.77 7.38 1.64
CA ARG A 690 -7.66 6.38 2.24
C ARG A 690 -9.12 6.82 2.17
N ASN A 691 -10.01 5.85 2.17
CA ASN A 691 -11.43 6.12 2.40
C ASN A 691 -11.65 6.47 3.87
N ASP A 692 -12.73 7.21 4.14
CA ASP A 692 -13.18 7.53 5.48
C ASP A 692 -14.71 7.25 5.54
N SER A 693 -15.02 5.94 5.62
CA SER A 693 -16.41 5.48 5.68
C SER A 693 -16.93 5.47 7.12
N VAL A 694 -18.22 5.69 7.28
CA VAL A 694 -18.93 5.50 8.55
C VAL A 694 -19.96 4.41 8.34
N ILE A 695 -19.67 3.21 8.84
CA ILE A 695 -20.49 2.02 8.64
C ILE A 695 -20.77 1.32 9.98
N PRO A 696 -21.94 0.65 10.15
CA PRO A 696 -22.28 -0.03 11.39
C PRO A 696 -21.28 -1.10 11.84
N GLN A 697 -20.57 -1.71 10.90
CA GLN A 697 -19.56 -2.73 11.18
C GLN A 697 -18.42 -2.22 12.06
N GLN A 698 -18.11 -0.92 12.02
CA GLN A 698 -17.09 -0.30 12.87
C GLN A 698 -17.49 -0.32 14.34
N ALA A 699 -18.71 0.12 14.64
CA ALA A 699 -19.25 0.05 16.00
C ALA A 699 -19.35 -1.41 16.49
N LEU A 700 -19.85 -2.32 15.63
CA LEU A 700 -19.95 -3.74 15.96
C LEU A 700 -18.58 -4.39 16.19
N ALA A 701 -17.55 -3.98 15.46
CA ALA A 701 -16.17 -4.47 15.65
C ALA A 701 -15.61 -4.07 17.02
N LEU A 702 -15.87 -2.84 17.49
CA LEU A 702 -15.44 -2.41 18.83
C LEU A 702 -16.28 -3.05 19.92
N MET A 703 -17.59 -3.16 19.73
CA MET A 703 -18.50 -3.70 20.75
C MET A 703 -18.36 -5.21 20.96
N ASN A 704 -18.00 -5.98 19.91
CA ASN A 704 -18.11 -7.44 19.95
C ASN A 704 -16.80 -8.19 19.72
N SER A 705 -15.70 -7.53 19.33
CA SER A 705 -14.46 -8.27 19.11
C SER A 705 -13.80 -8.69 20.42
N SER A 706 -13.32 -9.92 20.47
CA SER A 706 -12.56 -10.42 21.61
C SER A 706 -11.35 -9.54 21.92
N PHE A 707 -10.73 -8.96 20.91
CA PHE A 707 -9.61 -8.05 21.05
C PHE A 707 -10.00 -6.75 21.80
N ALA A 708 -11.12 -6.11 21.43
CA ALA A 708 -11.57 -4.88 22.09
C ALA A 708 -12.00 -5.17 23.54
N LEU A 709 -12.64 -6.31 23.79
CA LEU A 709 -13.02 -6.75 25.14
C LEU A 709 -11.78 -7.03 26.00
N GLU A 710 -10.76 -7.72 25.47
CA GLU A 710 -9.48 -7.94 26.15
C GLU A 710 -8.80 -6.61 26.52
N CYS A 711 -8.71 -5.67 25.56
CA CYS A 711 -8.19 -4.34 25.82
C CYS A 711 -8.98 -3.60 26.92
N SER A 712 -10.31 -3.73 26.92
CA SER A 712 -11.18 -3.10 27.93
C SER A 712 -10.94 -3.65 29.33
N GLU A 713 -10.74 -4.96 29.46
CA GLU A 713 -10.43 -5.57 30.75
C GLU A 713 -9.05 -5.15 31.27
N HIS A 714 -8.04 -5.14 30.41
CA HIS A 714 -6.71 -4.66 30.78
C HIS A 714 -6.70 -3.17 31.13
N PHE A 715 -7.44 -2.37 30.40
CA PHE A 715 -7.63 -0.94 30.72
C PHE A 715 -8.30 -0.76 32.09
N ALA A 716 -9.34 -1.52 32.41
CA ALA A 716 -9.97 -1.49 33.73
C ALA A 716 -8.98 -1.88 34.84
N ARG A 717 -8.16 -2.92 34.63
CA ARG A 717 -7.09 -3.30 35.58
C ARG A 717 -6.05 -2.21 35.76
N ARG A 718 -5.67 -1.50 34.68
CA ARG A 718 -4.77 -0.35 34.71
C ARG A 718 -5.38 0.80 35.54
N VAL A 719 -6.64 1.16 35.27
CA VAL A 719 -7.37 2.21 35.98
C VAL A 719 -7.49 1.88 37.47
N LEU A 720 -7.84 0.63 37.83
CA LEU A 720 -7.93 0.21 39.23
C LEU A 720 -6.59 0.29 39.97
N ARG A 721 -5.49 0.01 39.30
CA ARG A 721 -4.13 0.09 39.83
C ARG A 721 -3.66 1.55 39.99
N GLU A 722 -3.91 2.41 38.99
CA GLU A 722 -3.34 3.76 38.88
C GLU A 722 -4.25 4.85 39.50
N GLY A 723 -5.58 4.68 39.49
CA GLY A 723 -6.55 5.69 39.93
C GLY A 723 -6.84 5.72 41.43
N GLY A 724 -6.22 4.84 42.22
CA GLY A 724 -6.45 4.78 43.68
C GLY A 724 -7.85 4.26 44.05
N PRO A 725 -8.36 4.50 45.26
CA PRO A 725 -9.60 3.86 45.73
C PRO A 725 -10.88 4.67 45.43
N ILE A 726 -10.78 5.93 45.02
CA ILE A 726 -11.89 6.86 44.84
C ILE A 726 -12.44 6.75 43.40
N PHE A 727 -13.75 6.62 43.24
CA PHE A 727 -14.39 6.46 41.93
C PHE A 727 -14.04 7.61 40.96
N GLU A 728 -14.17 8.84 41.39
CA GLU A 728 -13.93 10.06 40.61
C GLU A 728 -12.46 10.12 40.11
N LYS A 729 -11.51 9.71 40.97
CA LYS A 729 -10.08 9.63 40.58
C LYS A 729 -9.80 8.56 39.56
N ARG A 730 -10.43 7.38 39.70
CA ARG A 730 -10.36 6.29 38.72
C ARG A 730 -10.96 6.71 37.40
N LEU A 731 -12.13 7.32 37.41
CA LEU A 731 -12.78 7.83 36.20
C LEU A 731 -11.94 8.92 35.54
N GLY A 732 -11.40 9.86 36.34
CA GLY A 732 -10.47 10.88 35.85
C GLY A 732 -9.23 10.25 35.18
N ARG A 733 -8.64 9.19 35.77
CA ARG A 733 -7.53 8.46 35.15
C ARG A 733 -7.95 7.78 33.85
N ALA A 734 -9.15 7.18 33.79
CA ALA A 734 -9.67 6.58 32.58
C ALA A 734 -9.87 7.61 31.44
N PHE A 735 -10.45 8.75 31.73
CA PHE A 735 -10.61 9.85 30.77
C PHE A 735 -9.28 10.44 30.32
N ALA A 736 -8.34 10.64 31.25
CA ALA A 736 -7.01 11.13 30.92
C ALA A 736 -6.26 10.19 29.95
N LEU A 737 -6.36 8.87 30.17
CA LEU A 737 -5.76 7.87 29.28
C LEU A 737 -6.45 7.78 27.91
N ALA A 738 -7.79 7.80 27.86
CA ALA A 738 -8.55 7.61 26.64
C ALA A 738 -8.69 8.90 25.81
N TYR A 739 -8.91 10.03 26.48
CA TYR A 739 -9.31 11.29 25.84
C TYR A 739 -8.35 12.46 26.08
N ALA A 740 -7.31 12.27 26.90
CA ALA A 740 -6.37 13.32 27.34
C ALA A 740 -7.04 14.47 28.11
N ARG A 741 -8.21 14.24 28.74
CA ARG A 741 -8.93 15.24 29.55
C ARG A 741 -9.52 14.64 30.82
N GLN A 742 -10.01 15.52 31.70
CA GLN A 742 -10.82 15.11 32.85
C GLN A 742 -12.30 14.99 32.46
N PRO A 743 -13.09 14.16 33.19
CA PRO A 743 -14.53 14.05 32.95
C PRO A 743 -15.25 15.30 33.49
N GLU A 744 -16.30 15.71 32.79
CA GLU A 744 -17.23 16.73 33.26
C GLU A 744 -18.12 16.19 34.39
N PRO A 745 -18.68 17.08 35.28
CA PRO A 745 -19.53 16.64 36.41
C PRO A 745 -20.70 15.72 35.98
N ASP A 746 -21.34 16.03 34.87
CA ASP A 746 -22.46 15.24 34.33
C ASP A 746 -21.98 13.84 33.82
N GLU A 747 -20.78 13.76 33.24
CA GLU A 747 -20.16 12.51 32.86
C GLU A 747 -19.83 11.66 34.10
N VAL A 748 -19.31 12.25 35.16
CA VAL A 748 -19.06 11.55 36.43
C VAL A 748 -20.35 10.91 36.96
N ALA A 749 -21.43 11.68 36.99
CA ALA A 749 -22.74 11.20 37.45
C ALA A 749 -23.29 10.06 36.57
N LEU A 750 -23.16 10.21 35.25
CA LEU A 750 -23.59 9.21 34.27
C LEU A 750 -22.83 7.88 34.44
N PHE A 751 -21.50 7.94 34.48
CA PHE A 751 -20.67 6.75 34.57
C PHE A 751 -20.76 6.05 35.96
N LYS A 752 -21.02 6.80 37.02
CA LYS A 752 -21.31 6.25 38.35
C LYS A 752 -22.58 5.39 38.29
N LYS A 753 -23.67 5.94 37.76
CA LYS A 753 -24.93 5.23 37.60
C LYS A 753 -24.82 4.03 36.67
N PHE A 754 -24.05 4.15 35.56
CA PHE A 754 -23.81 3.06 34.61
C PHE A 754 -23.04 1.91 35.27
N GLY A 755 -21.96 2.23 35.99
CA GLY A 755 -21.16 1.22 36.70
C GLY A 755 -21.95 0.45 37.78
N GLU A 756 -22.83 1.16 38.50
CA GLU A 756 -23.72 0.51 39.50
C GLU A 756 -24.74 -0.44 38.84
N SER A 757 -25.24 -0.13 37.65
CA SER A 757 -26.21 -0.97 36.93
C SER A 757 -25.62 -2.24 36.32
N HIS A 758 -24.28 -2.27 36.04
CA HIS A 758 -23.59 -3.41 35.40
C HIS A 758 -22.86 -4.32 36.40
N GLY A 759 -22.78 -3.97 37.67
CA GLY A 759 -22.34 -4.87 38.73
C GLY A 759 -23.48 -5.74 39.22
N ASN A 760 -23.29 -7.06 39.29
CA ASN A 760 -24.19 -8.00 39.97
C ASN A 760 -24.28 -7.74 41.49
N ALA A 761 -24.22 -6.49 41.89
CA ALA A 761 -24.52 -6.09 43.25
C ALA A 761 -26.04 -6.07 43.38
N ALA A 762 -26.62 -7.17 43.84
CA ALA A 762 -27.93 -7.13 44.48
C ALA A 762 -27.90 -5.91 45.45
N ILE A 763 -28.57 -4.85 45.08
CA ILE A 763 -28.77 -3.67 45.91
C ILE A 763 -29.62 -4.11 47.09
N SER A 764 -29.01 -4.61 48.13
CA SER A 764 -29.60 -4.73 49.42
C SER A 764 -28.73 -3.89 50.37
N SER A 765 -29.31 -2.78 50.78
CA SER A 765 -28.94 -1.88 51.86
C SER A 765 -27.61 -1.13 51.79
N GLY A 766 -27.74 0.19 51.48
CA GLY A 766 -27.04 1.31 52.13
C GLY A 766 -25.56 1.18 52.42
N GLY A 767 -24.69 1.22 51.41
CA GLY A 767 -23.26 1.33 51.60
C GLY A 767 -22.56 1.48 50.30
N ASP A 768 -21.66 2.45 50.16
CA ASP A 768 -20.78 2.74 49.01
C ASP A 768 -19.85 1.51 48.78
N LYS A 769 -20.34 0.44 48.15
CA LYS A 769 -19.49 -0.70 47.79
C LYS A 769 -18.69 -0.30 46.55
N PRO A 770 -17.37 -0.60 46.55
CA PRO A 770 -16.53 -0.34 45.38
C PRO A 770 -17.03 -1.14 44.20
N LEU A 771 -17.07 -0.52 42.99
CA LEU A 771 -17.41 -1.18 41.75
C LEU A 771 -16.46 -2.37 41.46
N THR A 772 -17.02 -3.45 40.95
CA THR A 772 -16.27 -4.66 40.55
C THR A 772 -15.40 -4.42 39.32
N LEU A 773 -14.45 -5.33 39.07
CA LEU A 773 -13.69 -5.33 37.83
C LEU A 773 -14.60 -5.39 36.60
N GLU A 774 -15.68 -6.16 36.65
CA GLU A 774 -16.65 -6.28 35.56
C GLU A 774 -17.32 -4.93 35.27
N SER A 775 -17.76 -4.18 36.32
CA SER A 775 -18.31 -2.83 36.15
C SER A 775 -17.29 -1.88 35.53
N TRP A 776 -16.04 -1.92 35.99
CA TRP A 776 -14.98 -1.09 35.42
C TRP A 776 -14.63 -1.50 34.00
N THR A 777 -14.68 -2.80 33.64
CA THR A 777 -14.52 -3.28 32.27
C THR A 777 -15.60 -2.72 31.37
N ALA A 778 -16.88 -2.71 31.82
CA ALA A 778 -17.97 -2.12 31.05
C ALA A 778 -17.81 -0.60 30.84
N ILE A 779 -17.35 0.15 31.87
CA ILE A 779 -17.04 1.58 31.77
C ILE A 779 -15.92 1.79 30.75
N CYS A 780 -14.81 1.08 30.91
CA CYS A 780 -13.68 1.19 29.99
C CYS A 780 -14.04 0.81 28.55
N HIS A 781 -14.88 -0.22 28.36
CA HIS A 781 -15.38 -0.61 27.06
C HIS A 781 -16.26 0.48 26.40
N ALA A 782 -17.11 1.13 27.19
CA ALA A 782 -17.92 2.26 26.71
C ALA A 782 -17.04 3.43 26.25
N LEU A 783 -15.97 3.75 27.00
CA LEU A 783 -15.01 4.80 26.62
C LEU A 783 -14.30 4.46 25.33
N LEU A 784 -13.77 3.24 25.17
CA LEU A 784 -13.04 2.80 23.97
C LEU A 784 -13.94 2.66 22.73
N SER A 785 -15.25 2.53 22.91
CA SER A 785 -16.23 2.44 21.83
C SER A 785 -16.86 3.77 21.44
N SER A 786 -16.46 4.87 22.07
CA SER A 786 -17.04 6.20 21.85
C SER A 786 -16.46 6.89 20.61
N ASN A 787 -17.19 7.87 20.06
CA ASN A 787 -16.67 8.72 18.99
C ASN A 787 -15.48 9.57 19.45
N GLU A 788 -15.45 10.04 20.68
CA GLU A 788 -14.34 10.83 21.21
C GLU A 788 -13.01 10.06 21.23
N PHE A 789 -13.08 8.73 21.41
CA PHE A 789 -11.90 7.87 21.27
C PHE A 789 -11.43 7.75 19.83
N LEU A 790 -12.38 7.70 18.89
CA LEU A 790 -12.13 7.41 17.48
C LEU A 790 -11.78 8.64 16.64
N TYR A 791 -12.09 9.83 17.11
CA TYR A 791 -11.89 11.07 16.36
C TYR A 791 -10.87 11.99 17.04
N VAL A 792 -10.23 12.80 16.22
CA VAL A 792 -9.32 13.87 16.64
C VAL A 792 -9.83 15.17 16.04
N ASP A 793 -10.02 16.16 16.92
CA ASP A 793 -10.49 17.50 16.60
C ASP A 793 -9.33 18.45 16.31
#